data_d490da107d9523542373ab8c63dc7f3c
#
_entry.id   d490da107d9523542373ab8c63dc7f3c
#
_cell.length_a   1.000
_cell.length_b   1.000
_cell.length_c   1.000
_cell.angle_alpha   90.00
_cell.angle_beta   90.00
_cell.angle_gamma   90.00
#
_symmetry.space_group_name_H-M   'P 1'
#
loop_
_entity.id
_entity.type
_entity.pdbx_description
1 polymer ?
#
loop_
_entity_poly.entity_id
_entity_poly.type
_entity_poly.pdbx_seq_one_letter_code
_entity_poly.pdbx_strand_id
1 'polypeptide(L)'
;MNRQTWQRLLYSLAGVVVVAGVTYACKDFLNQPAQGTVDESTLTTKTGVEGSLIAAYRALDCEASSAGSWGCAASNWVWGSVTSGDAYKGSNLGDQQPINDIETFIWNVGEADGYLAQKWAQSYEGVSRSNAALRLLENVMTSKPGEISVAEARKIRGEALFLRAHYHFEAYRLWGHIPYYFETDTDLRKKNDASPDSIIKLIVADLDSAAAALPATPRGGDKGRATSWAARAYKGRVQVYAAASNPALWAAAITTLTAVKNSGVYALETSFDHVWTAYPAYRNGKETILAFQASVKDGEPSGWNSNWGERLNFPHSGSHFGCCGFHQPSFNLVNFFRVDATGLPVAITGPAGAWNSPAPDTGLAIPRSDTSSANAWRGQNFHAGDTASVDPRLDWTVGRDNVPYKDWGVHKRGWIRDASYSGPYSAKKNAHEQAAPNAENNVGWQATQTNDVPMHIFRYADMLLLLAEAEVEAGNVENARAIVNSIRARAGIAAQGCGVDSTITNRYAAYCASRTAMVEPMQANVVTTVDSLQTPWAHYRIGQYTTPWTGNQAYARQAVRIERRLELAMEGQRFFDLRRWGGSDSVVTNYVTKEKTRIPYLTLAAAYVLPQYLYYPIPSVQIELSRVGTEDRLVQNPGW
;
A
#
# COMPACT_ATOMS: atom_id res chain seq x y z
N MET A 1 -2.32 -59.02 -66.46
CA MET A 1 -2.52 -58.60 -65.07
C MET A 1 -3.94 -59.01 -64.67
N ASN A 2 -4.06 -59.84 -63.63
CA ASN A 2 -5.32 -60.47 -63.25
C ASN A 2 -6.27 -59.45 -62.55
N ARG A 3 -7.58 -59.59 -62.79
CA ARG A 3 -8.66 -58.70 -62.27
C ARG A 3 -8.56 -58.44 -60.74
N GLN A 4 -8.08 -59.45 -60.03
CA GLN A 4 -7.83 -59.36 -58.58
C GLN A 4 -6.65 -58.44 -58.21
N THR A 5 -5.60 -58.39 -59.04
CA THR A 5 -4.47 -57.50 -58.81
C THR A 5 -4.83 -56.05 -59.04
N TRP A 6 -5.71 -55.77 -60.00
CA TRP A 6 -6.24 -54.43 -60.25
C TRP A 6 -7.13 -53.94 -59.13
N GLN A 7 -7.96 -54.82 -58.58
CA GLN A 7 -8.83 -54.46 -57.44
C GLN A 7 -7.99 -54.17 -56.18
N ARG A 8 -6.96 -54.95 -55.91
CA ARG A 8 -6.05 -54.70 -54.77
C ARG A 8 -5.30 -53.39 -54.90
N LEU A 9 -4.85 -53.02 -56.09
CA LEU A 9 -4.22 -51.73 -56.37
C LEU A 9 -5.20 -50.54 -56.18
N LEU A 10 -6.43 -50.67 -56.65
CA LEU A 10 -7.47 -49.66 -56.47
C LEU A 10 -7.82 -49.44 -55.00
N TYR A 11 -7.97 -50.54 -54.23
CA TYR A 11 -8.26 -50.43 -52.77
C TYR A 11 -7.06 -49.85 -52.00
N SER A 12 -5.81 -50.15 -52.40
CA SER A 12 -4.61 -49.56 -51.80
C SER A 12 -4.50 -48.07 -52.13
N LEU A 13 -4.79 -47.67 -53.38
CA LEU A 13 -4.80 -46.24 -53.75
C LEU A 13 -5.92 -45.46 -53.04
N ALA A 14 -7.12 -46.02 -52.96
CA ALA A 14 -8.25 -45.43 -52.22
C ALA A 14 -7.91 -45.28 -50.72
N GLY A 15 -7.26 -46.28 -50.12
CA GLY A 15 -6.78 -46.22 -48.76
C GLY A 15 -5.75 -45.12 -48.50
N VAL A 16 -4.82 -44.94 -49.40
CA VAL A 16 -3.79 -43.87 -49.33
C VAL A 16 -4.44 -42.49 -49.47
N VAL A 17 -5.39 -42.32 -50.39
CA VAL A 17 -6.11 -41.04 -50.57
C VAL A 17 -6.98 -40.69 -49.36
N VAL A 18 -7.65 -41.68 -48.73
CA VAL A 18 -8.42 -41.48 -47.51
C VAL A 18 -7.52 -41.11 -46.34
N VAL A 19 -6.39 -41.79 -46.16
CA VAL A 19 -5.42 -41.46 -45.09
C VAL A 19 -4.80 -40.10 -45.33
N ALA A 20 -4.43 -39.71 -46.57
CA ALA A 20 -3.94 -38.39 -46.89
C ALA A 20 -5.00 -37.30 -46.68
N GLY A 21 -6.26 -37.57 -47.02
CA GLY A 21 -7.40 -36.66 -46.78
C GLY A 21 -7.69 -36.44 -45.29
N VAL A 22 -7.62 -37.49 -44.50
CA VAL A 22 -7.80 -37.41 -43.05
C VAL A 22 -6.66 -36.64 -42.37
N THR A 23 -5.40 -36.92 -42.79
CA THR A 23 -4.24 -36.18 -42.24
C THR A 23 -4.26 -34.68 -42.62
N TYR A 24 -4.77 -34.33 -43.79
CA TYR A 24 -4.89 -32.94 -44.21
C TYR A 24 -6.01 -32.22 -43.46
N ALA A 25 -7.17 -32.87 -43.26
CA ALA A 25 -8.29 -32.35 -42.48
C ALA A 25 -7.98 -32.23 -40.98
N CYS A 26 -7.21 -33.19 -40.43
CA CYS A 26 -6.76 -33.11 -39.02
C CYS A 26 -5.74 -32.00 -38.78
N LYS A 27 -4.96 -31.61 -39.79
CA LYS A 27 -3.95 -30.56 -39.64
C LYS A 27 -4.58 -29.19 -39.34
N ASP A 28 -5.68 -28.86 -40.02
CA ASP A 28 -6.40 -27.61 -39.79
C ASP A 28 -7.20 -27.63 -38.48
N PHE A 29 -7.71 -28.81 -38.07
CA PHE A 29 -8.41 -28.97 -36.79
C PHE A 29 -7.48 -28.88 -35.59
N LEU A 30 -6.27 -29.42 -35.69
CA LEU A 30 -5.25 -29.37 -34.64
C LEU A 30 -4.55 -28.02 -34.54
N ASN A 31 -4.61 -27.20 -35.59
CA ASN A 31 -4.04 -25.86 -35.63
C ASN A 31 -5.08 -24.74 -35.36
N GLN A 32 -6.32 -25.08 -35.05
CA GLN A 32 -7.27 -24.04 -34.63
C GLN A 32 -6.86 -23.52 -33.25
N PRO A 33 -6.67 -22.20 -33.09
CA PRO A 33 -6.44 -21.64 -31.77
C PRO A 33 -7.61 -22.02 -30.85
N ALA A 34 -7.31 -22.38 -29.62
CA ALA A 34 -8.33 -22.71 -28.62
C ALA A 34 -9.37 -21.59 -28.57
N GLN A 35 -10.66 -21.94 -28.65
CA GLN A 35 -11.73 -20.95 -28.60
C GLN A 35 -11.61 -20.14 -27.31
N GLY A 36 -11.55 -18.81 -27.43
CA GLY A 36 -11.36 -17.89 -26.32
C GLY A 36 -9.91 -17.45 -26.08
N THR A 37 -8.93 -17.97 -26.81
CA THR A 37 -7.57 -17.40 -26.82
C THR A 37 -7.49 -16.29 -27.85
N VAL A 38 -7.02 -15.13 -27.42
CA VAL A 38 -6.70 -14.02 -28.34
C VAL A 38 -5.36 -14.37 -28.99
N ASP A 39 -5.35 -14.53 -30.33
CA ASP A 39 -4.12 -14.80 -31.08
C ASP A 39 -3.16 -13.61 -30.94
N GLU A 40 -1.87 -13.88 -30.77
CA GLU A 40 -0.82 -12.86 -30.66
C GLU A 40 -0.82 -11.91 -31.88
N SER A 41 -1.17 -12.40 -33.07
CA SER A 41 -1.33 -11.56 -34.27
C SER A 41 -2.42 -10.50 -34.13
N THR A 42 -3.50 -10.82 -33.43
CA THR A 42 -4.60 -9.89 -33.11
C THR A 42 -4.16 -8.83 -32.11
N LEU A 43 -3.29 -9.19 -31.18
CA LEU A 43 -2.72 -8.28 -30.19
C LEU A 43 -1.59 -7.41 -30.76
N THR A 44 -0.95 -7.83 -31.87
CA THR A 44 0.14 -7.07 -32.50
C THR A 44 -0.39 -5.82 -33.19
N THR A 45 -0.94 -4.90 -32.39
CA THR A 45 -1.52 -3.61 -32.79
C THR A 45 -1.26 -2.58 -31.71
N LYS A 46 -1.40 -1.30 -32.04
CA LYS A 46 -1.35 -0.22 -31.04
C LYS A 46 -2.33 -0.46 -29.89
N THR A 47 -3.56 -0.85 -30.19
CA THR A 47 -4.58 -1.16 -29.16
C THR A 47 -4.17 -2.33 -28.27
N GLY A 48 -3.59 -3.38 -28.84
CA GLY A 48 -3.10 -4.52 -28.06
C GLY A 48 -1.94 -4.14 -27.12
N VAL A 49 -1.00 -3.32 -27.58
CA VAL A 49 0.09 -2.78 -26.75
C VAL A 49 -0.47 -1.95 -25.58
N GLU A 50 -1.42 -1.05 -25.84
CA GLU A 50 -2.07 -0.26 -24.80
C GLU A 50 -2.83 -1.14 -23.81
N GLY A 51 -3.57 -2.14 -24.28
CA GLY A 51 -4.28 -3.10 -23.42
C GLY A 51 -3.32 -3.88 -22.54
N SER A 52 -2.20 -4.36 -23.08
CA SER A 52 -1.15 -5.04 -22.32
C SER A 52 -0.52 -4.15 -21.24
N LEU A 53 -0.28 -2.87 -21.56
CA LEU A 53 0.23 -1.90 -20.61
C LEU A 53 -0.80 -1.60 -19.50
N ILE A 54 -2.08 -1.44 -19.84
CA ILE A 54 -3.16 -1.25 -18.86
C ILE A 54 -3.25 -2.47 -17.93
N ALA A 55 -3.12 -3.69 -18.47
CA ALA A 55 -3.08 -4.90 -17.65
C ALA A 55 -1.91 -4.91 -16.66
N ALA A 56 -0.76 -4.31 -17.02
CA ALA A 56 0.35 -4.13 -16.09
C ALA A 56 0.04 -3.11 -14.99
N TYR A 57 -0.67 -2.01 -15.28
CA TYR A 57 -1.17 -1.08 -14.25
C TYR A 57 -2.22 -1.74 -13.36
N ARG A 58 -3.10 -2.59 -13.92
CA ARG A 58 -4.14 -3.26 -13.14
C ARG A 58 -3.56 -4.17 -12.04
N ALA A 59 -2.41 -4.79 -12.29
CA ALA A 59 -1.72 -5.63 -11.31
C ALA A 59 -1.20 -4.89 -10.06
N LEU A 60 -1.31 -3.55 -9.98
CA LEU A 60 -0.92 -2.76 -8.80
C LEU A 60 -1.74 -3.10 -7.55
N ASP A 61 -2.98 -3.56 -7.70
CA ASP A 61 -3.83 -4.01 -6.59
C ASP A 61 -4.34 -5.43 -6.82
N CYS A 62 -5.02 -5.99 -5.85
CA CYS A 62 -5.58 -7.33 -5.92
C CYS A 62 -6.48 -7.52 -7.15
N GLU A 63 -6.32 -8.66 -7.81
CA GLU A 63 -7.19 -9.11 -8.88
C GLU A 63 -8.07 -10.28 -8.41
N ALA A 64 -9.12 -10.54 -9.16
CA ALA A 64 -10.05 -11.61 -8.87
C ALA A 64 -9.42 -13.00 -8.83
N SER A 65 -8.37 -13.23 -9.62
CA SER A 65 -7.59 -14.47 -9.62
C SER A 65 -6.87 -14.71 -8.28
N SER A 66 -6.67 -13.65 -7.49
CA SER A 66 -6.17 -13.70 -6.13
C SER A 66 -7.29 -13.76 -5.08
N ALA A 67 -8.52 -14.12 -5.48
CA ALA A 67 -9.64 -14.28 -4.57
C ALA A 67 -9.28 -15.22 -3.42
N GLY A 68 -9.31 -14.69 -2.19
CA GLY A 68 -8.96 -15.42 -0.98
C GLY A 68 -7.67 -14.96 -0.29
N SER A 69 -6.86 -14.09 -0.92
CA SER A 69 -5.74 -13.45 -0.25
C SER A 69 -5.82 -11.92 -0.36
N TRP A 70 -5.80 -11.29 0.77
CA TRP A 70 -5.75 -9.83 0.90
C TRP A 70 -4.30 -9.31 1.02
N GLY A 71 -3.33 -10.23 0.98
CA GLY A 71 -1.91 -9.92 0.96
C GLY A 71 -1.44 -9.20 -0.31
N CYS A 72 -2.22 -9.25 -1.40
CA CYS A 72 -1.92 -8.53 -2.65
C CYS A 72 -2.22 -7.03 -2.61
N ALA A 73 -2.91 -6.52 -1.58
CA ALA A 73 -3.35 -5.11 -1.51
C ALA A 73 -2.22 -4.12 -1.83
N ALA A 74 -2.55 -3.10 -2.64
CA ALA A 74 -1.63 -2.04 -3.03
C ALA A 74 -1.01 -1.30 -1.84
N SER A 75 -1.78 -1.16 -0.75
CA SER A 75 -1.32 -0.54 0.50
C SER A 75 -0.32 -1.38 1.28
N ASN A 76 -0.16 -2.68 0.98
CA ASN A 76 0.64 -3.61 1.81
C ASN A 76 0.21 -3.65 3.29
N TRP A 77 -1.08 -3.45 3.60
CA TRP A 77 -1.55 -3.37 4.98
C TRP A 77 -1.21 -4.62 5.82
N VAL A 78 -1.25 -5.83 5.22
CA VAL A 78 -0.83 -7.08 5.89
C VAL A 78 0.66 -7.05 6.21
N TRP A 79 1.49 -6.72 5.23
CA TRP A 79 2.95 -6.85 5.29
C TRP A 79 3.65 -5.69 5.98
N GLY A 80 3.05 -4.53 5.99
CA GLY A 80 3.69 -3.30 6.46
C GLY A 80 3.07 -2.69 7.70
N SER A 81 1.75 -2.83 7.90
CA SER A 81 1.07 -2.30 9.10
C SER A 81 0.91 -3.36 10.19
N VAL A 82 0.35 -4.53 9.85
CA VAL A 82 0.07 -5.60 10.83
C VAL A 82 1.35 -6.09 11.47
N THR A 83 2.38 -6.38 10.70
CA THR A 83 3.68 -6.86 11.20
C THR A 83 4.52 -5.81 11.92
N SER A 84 4.14 -4.52 11.83
CA SER A 84 4.89 -3.42 12.46
C SER A 84 4.35 -2.99 13.82
N GLY A 85 3.16 -3.46 14.16
CA GLY A 85 2.43 -3.00 15.33
C GLY A 85 1.69 -1.67 15.14
N ASP A 86 1.54 -1.17 13.91
CA ASP A 86 0.62 -0.06 13.63
C ASP A 86 -0.84 -0.55 13.65
N ALA A 87 -1.07 -1.79 13.23
CA ALA A 87 -2.39 -2.39 13.24
C ALA A 87 -2.37 -3.81 13.78
N TYR A 88 -3.50 -4.24 14.36
CA TYR A 88 -3.85 -5.64 14.50
C TYR A 88 -4.47 -6.15 13.21
N LYS A 89 -4.49 -7.48 13.02
CA LYS A 89 -5.24 -8.08 11.92
C LYS A 89 -6.68 -7.57 11.90
N GLY A 90 -7.34 -7.54 13.06
CA GLY A 90 -8.74 -7.12 13.16
C GLY A 90 -9.73 -8.28 13.00
N SER A 91 -11.02 -7.93 12.83
CA SER A 91 -12.13 -8.86 12.73
C SER A 91 -12.29 -9.75 13.98
N ASN A 92 -12.13 -11.04 13.88
CA ASN A 92 -12.07 -12.00 14.98
C ASN A 92 -11.01 -13.08 14.72
N LEU A 93 -10.75 -13.93 15.69
CA LEU A 93 -9.68 -14.92 15.62
C LEU A 93 -9.82 -15.87 14.42
N GLY A 94 -11.03 -16.32 14.10
CA GLY A 94 -11.27 -17.36 13.07
C GLY A 94 -11.32 -16.82 11.64
N ASP A 95 -11.43 -15.50 11.44
CA ASP A 95 -11.55 -14.91 10.12
C ASP A 95 -10.15 -14.59 9.54
N GLN A 96 -9.88 -15.05 8.31
CA GLN A 96 -8.57 -14.90 7.67
C GLN A 96 -7.42 -15.35 8.59
N GLN A 97 -7.48 -16.60 9.02
CA GLN A 97 -6.48 -17.21 9.93
C GLN A 97 -5.03 -17.00 9.49
N PRO A 98 -4.66 -17.06 8.21
CA PRO A 98 -3.28 -16.82 7.76
C PRO A 98 -2.71 -15.47 8.21
N ILE A 99 -3.55 -14.44 8.35
CA ILE A 99 -3.08 -13.13 8.81
C ILE A 99 -2.78 -13.14 10.32
N ASN A 100 -3.38 -14.03 11.12
CA ASN A 100 -2.95 -14.22 12.51
C ASN A 100 -1.52 -14.75 12.58
N ASP A 101 -1.21 -15.75 11.73
CA ASP A 101 0.13 -16.34 11.68
C ASP A 101 1.16 -15.30 11.21
N ILE A 102 0.77 -14.44 10.27
CA ILE A 102 1.60 -13.32 9.82
C ILE A 102 1.82 -12.33 10.97
N GLU A 103 0.77 -11.94 11.69
CA GLU A 103 0.83 -11.01 12.83
C GLU A 103 1.65 -11.57 14.00
N THR A 104 1.58 -12.88 14.22
CA THR A 104 2.30 -13.57 15.31
C THR A 104 3.67 -14.09 14.88
N PHE A 105 4.18 -13.66 13.73
CA PHE A 105 5.51 -14.02 13.20
C PHE A 105 5.72 -15.53 12.94
N ILE A 106 4.66 -16.26 12.60
CA ILE A 106 4.71 -17.67 12.20
C ILE A 106 4.55 -17.74 10.68
N TRP A 107 5.62 -17.41 9.93
CA TRP A 107 5.52 -17.13 8.49
C TRP A 107 5.75 -18.33 7.58
N ASN A 108 6.39 -19.38 8.07
CA ASN A 108 6.87 -20.51 7.26
C ASN A 108 5.99 -21.76 7.34
N VAL A 109 4.78 -21.63 7.87
CA VAL A 109 3.88 -22.78 8.07
C VAL A 109 2.50 -22.53 7.47
N GLY A 110 1.88 -23.60 7.00
CA GLY A 110 0.47 -23.66 6.64
C GLY A 110 0.02 -22.58 5.67
N GLU A 111 -1.05 -21.89 6.03
CA GLU A 111 -1.72 -20.93 5.18
C GLU A 111 -1.00 -19.57 5.07
N ALA A 112 -0.10 -19.23 6.00
CA ALA A 112 0.73 -18.03 5.91
C ALA A 112 1.70 -18.11 4.71
N ASP A 113 2.28 -19.28 4.44
CA ASP A 113 3.08 -19.52 3.24
C ASP A 113 2.24 -19.34 1.96
N GLY A 114 0.97 -19.75 1.96
CA GLY A 114 0.03 -19.52 0.87
C GLY A 114 -0.23 -18.02 0.60
N TYR A 115 -0.33 -17.20 1.64
CA TYR A 115 -0.45 -15.73 1.49
C TYR A 115 0.82 -15.12 0.91
N LEU A 116 1.98 -15.57 1.35
CA LEU A 116 3.27 -15.15 0.79
C LEU A 116 3.40 -15.57 -0.68
N ALA A 117 2.95 -16.80 -1.03
CA ALA A 117 2.94 -17.29 -2.40
C ALA A 117 2.07 -16.44 -3.34
N GLN A 118 0.91 -15.98 -2.85
CA GLN A 118 0.04 -15.08 -3.62
C GLN A 118 0.65 -13.69 -3.80
N LYS A 119 1.30 -13.15 -2.77
CA LYS A 119 2.02 -11.86 -2.89
C LYS A 119 3.21 -11.96 -3.85
N TRP A 120 3.93 -13.08 -3.82
CA TRP A 120 4.97 -13.38 -4.80
C TRP A 120 4.40 -13.43 -6.21
N ALA A 121 3.35 -14.23 -6.41
CA ALA A 121 2.69 -14.37 -7.71
C ALA A 121 2.22 -13.01 -8.24
N GLN A 122 1.59 -12.16 -7.43
CA GLN A 122 1.18 -10.82 -7.84
C GLN A 122 2.36 -9.95 -8.27
N SER A 123 3.46 -9.96 -7.52
CA SER A 123 4.64 -9.16 -7.85
C SER A 123 5.21 -9.58 -9.21
N TYR A 124 5.34 -10.88 -9.43
CA TYR A 124 5.90 -11.41 -10.69
C TYR A 124 4.90 -11.42 -11.84
N GLU A 125 3.60 -11.46 -11.57
CA GLU A 125 2.58 -11.20 -12.59
C GLU A 125 2.70 -9.75 -13.12
N GLY A 126 2.90 -8.78 -12.24
CA GLY A 126 3.17 -7.40 -12.64
C GLY A 126 4.44 -7.26 -13.50
N VAL A 127 5.52 -7.97 -13.13
CA VAL A 127 6.75 -8.05 -13.95
C VAL A 127 6.45 -8.68 -15.31
N SER A 128 5.73 -9.81 -15.33
CA SER A 128 5.39 -10.54 -16.55
C SER A 128 4.58 -9.69 -17.52
N ARG A 129 3.56 -8.98 -17.03
CA ARG A 129 2.73 -8.07 -17.83
C ARG A 129 3.52 -6.87 -18.35
N SER A 130 4.41 -6.31 -17.53
CA SER A 130 5.31 -5.23 -17.96
C SER A 130 6.24 -5.71 -19.11
N ASN A 131 6.81 -6.90 -18.96
CA ASN A 131 7.65 -7.51 -19.98
C ASN A 131 6.84 -7.90 -21.24
N ALA A 132 5.60 -8.35 -21.09
CA ALA A 132 4.72 -8.64 -22.21
C ALA A 132 4.41 -7.37 -23.02
N ALA A 133 4.13 -6.25 -22.35
CA ALA A 133 3.91 -4.97 -23.02
C ALA A 133 5.17 -4.52 -23.80
N LEU A 134 6.37 -4.73 -23.24
CA LEU A 134 7.65 -4.42 -23.91
C LEU A 134 7.86 -5.28 -25.15
N ARG A 135 7.65 -6.61 -25.06
CA ARG A 135 7.76 -7.54 -26.21
C ARG A 135 6.77 -7.20 -27.30
N LEU A 136 5.52 -6.99 -26.92
CA LEU A 136 4.46 -6.66 -27.89
C LEU A 136 4.73 -5.33 -28.60
N LEU A 137 5.21 -4.33 -27.86
CA LEU A 137 5.64 -3.05 -28.44
C LEU A 137 6.74 -3.25 -29.50
N GLU A 138 7.78 -4.04 -29.18
CA GLU A 138 8.86 -4.34 -30.13
C GLU A 138 8.34 -5.07 -31.36
N ASN A 139 7.45 -6.05 -31.18
CA ASN A 139 6.82 -6.78 -32.27
C ASN A 139 6.03 -5.84 -33.21
N VAL A 140 5.26 -4.90 -32.65
CA VAL A 140 4.50 -3.92 -33.47
C VAL A 140 5.47 -2.99 -34.21
N MET A 141 6.48 -2.46 -33.52
CA MET A 141 7.46 -1.55 -34.15
C MET A 141 8.22 -2.21 -35.31
N THR A 142 8.47 -3.52 -35.21
CA THR A 142 9.22 -4.28 -36.24
C THR A 142 8.31 -4.76 -37.36
N SER A 143 7.13 -5.34 -37.04
CA SER A 143 6.27 -5.99 -38.02
C SER A 143 5.28 -5.04 -38.70
N LYS A 144 4.95 -3.91 -38.05
CA LYS A 144 4.00 -2.89 -38.56
C LYS A 144 4.59 -1.48 -38.44
N PRO A 145 5.65 -1.16 -39.18
CA PRO A 145 6.30 0.14 -39.12
C PRO A 145 5.30 1.27 -39.38
N GLY A 146 5.27 2.26 -38.47
CA GLY A 146 4.39 3.43 -38.59
C GLY A 146 3.04 3.33 -37.86
N GLU A 147 2.63 2.16 -37.38
CA GLU A 147 1.40 2.02 -36.57
C GLU A 147 1.53 2.75 -35.22
N ILE A 148 2.69 2.69 -34.60
CA ILE A 148 3.02 3.48 -33.41
C ILE A 148 4.21 4.37 -33.77
N SER A 149 4.10 5.67 -33.55
CA SER A 149 5.24 6.56 -33.78
C SER A 149 6.38 6.26 -32.79
N VAL A 150 7.63 6.52 -33.20
CA VAL A 150 8.82 6.33 -32.33
C VAL A 150 8.70 7.10 -31.03
N ALA A 151 8.13 8.32 -31.09
CA ALA A 151 7.91 9.15 -29.92
C ALA A 151 6.88 8.54 -28.93
N GLU A 152 5.83 7.92 -29.45
CA GLU A 152 4.82 7.26 -28.62
C GLU A 152 5.35 5.91 -28.08
N ALA A 153 6.01 5.13 -28.90
CA ALA A 153 6.66 3.88 -28.49
C ALA A 153 7.65 4.11 -27.33
N ARG A 154 8.41 5.21 -27.39
CA ARG A 154 9.33 5.60 -26.31
C ARG A 154 8.58 5.82 -24.98
N LYS A 155 7.43 6.50 -25.00
CA LYS A 155 6.63 6.76 -23.79
C LYS A 155 6.02 5.47 -23.23
N ILE A 156 5.44 4.61 -24.08
CA ILE A 156 4.90 3.31 -23.70
C ILE A 156 5.98 2.45 -23.04
N ARG A 157 7.17 2.38 -23.67
CA ARG A 157 8.33 1.69 -23.10
C ARG A 157 8.69 2.26 -21.71
N GLY A 158 8.68 3.57 -21.56
CA GLY A 158 8.95 4.23 -20.26
C GLY A 158 7.97 3.83 -19.16
N GLU A 159 6.67 3.75 -19.46
CA GLU A 159 5.66 3.30 -18.50
C GLU A 159 5.88 1.82 -18.12
N ALA A 160 6.12 0.94 -19.07
CA ALA A 160 6.35 -0.48 -18.82
C ALA A 160 7.62 -0.71 -17.96
N LEU A 161 8.71 0.02 -18.22
CA LEU A 161 9.93 -0.04 -17.43
C LEU A 161 9.72 0.48 -16.00
N PHE A 162 8.95 1.56 -15.84
CA PHE A 162 8.58 2.07 -14.53
C PHE A 162 7.81 1.02 -13.70
N LEU A 163 6.83 0.35 -14.31
CA LEU A 163 6.05 -0.70 -13.65
C LEU A 163 6.92 -1.93 -13.32
N ARG A 164 7.78 -2.36 -14.24
CA ARG A 164 8.72 -3.46 -13.98
C ARG A 164 9.63 -3.16 -12.78
N ALA A 165 10.16 -1.95 -12.72
CA ALA A 165 10.96 -1.48 -11.59
C ALA A 165 10.16 -1.47 -10.28
N HIS A 166 8.91 -1.01 -10.31
CA HIS A 166 8.02 -1.04 -9.16
C HIS A 166 7.82 -2.46 -8.63
N TYR A 167 7.45 -3.41 -9.48
CA TYR A 167 7.17 -4.78 -9.05
C TYR A 167 8.40 -5.50 -8.51
N HIS A 168 9.56 -5.33 -9.14
CA HIS A 168 10.81 -5.86 -8.59
C HIS A 168 11.19 -5.20 -7.26
N PHE A 169 10.93 -3.89 -7.09
CA PHE A 169 11.19 -3.22 -5.83
C PHE A 169 10.26 -3.71 -4.71
N GLU A 170 8.98 -3.94 -5.01
CA GLU A 170 8.05 -4.54 -4.05
C GLU A 170 8.51 -5.95 -3.63
N ALA A 171 8.89 -6.79 -4.60
CA ALA A 171 9.48 -8.11 -4.30
C ALA A 171 10.77 -7.98 -3.48
N TYR A 172 11.67 -7.07 -3.83
CA TYR A 172 12.89 -6.80 -3.08
C TYR A 172 12.61 -6.39 -1.63
N ARG A 173 11.63 -5.52 -1.39
CA ARG A 173 11.27 -5.09 -0.04
C ARG A 173 10.79 -6.25 0.84
N LEU A 174 10.11 -7.23 0.25
CA LEU A 174 9.62 -8.39 1.00
C LEU A 174 10.70 -9.45 1.21
N TRP A 175 11.40 -9.85 0.15
CA TRP A 175 12.25 -11.06 0.16
C TRP A 175 13.75 -10.80 0.05
N GLY A 176 14.19 -9.59 -0.30
CA GLY A 176 15.61 -9.23 -0.40
C GLY A 176 16.34 -9.91 -1.56
N HIS A 177 16.48 -11.22 -1.49
CA HIS A 177 17.11 -12.04 -2.54
C HIS A 177 16.06 -12.51 -3.54
N ILE A 178 16.03 -11.89 -4.72
CA ILE A 178 15.00 -12.12 -5.74
C ILE A 178 15.63 -12.30 -7.13
N PRO A 179 15.01 -13.09 -8.03
CA PRO A 179 15.36 -13.09 -9.44
C PRO A 179 14.87 -11.81 -10.12
N TYR A 180 15.65 -11.31 -11.09
CA TYR A 180 15.25 -10.18 -11.93
C TYR A 180 14.96 -10.65 -13.35
N TYR A 181 13.81 -10.27 -13.93
CA TYR A 181 13.38 -10.71 -15.25
C TYR A 181 13.25 -9.54 -16.22
N PHE A 182 13.88 -9.75 -17.41
CA PHE A 182 13.79 -8.85 -18.56
C PHE A 182 12.79 -9.39 -19.59
N GLU A 183 12.36 -8.51 -20.49
CA GLU A 183 11.50 -8.88 -21.62
C GLU A 183 12.14 -9.87 -22.60
N THR A 184 13.46 -9.97 -22.59
CA THR A 184 14.24 -10.87 -23.46
C THR A 184 14.55 -12.22 -22.84
N ASP A 185 14.18 -12.44 -21.58
CA ASP A 185 14.46 -13.70 -20.91
C ASP A 185 13.58 -14.83 -21.43
N THR A 186 14.20 -15.95 -21.77
CA THR A 186 13.53 -17.17 -22.23
C THR A 186 13.45 -18.24 -21.15
N ASP A 187 14.39 -18.27 -20.19
CA ASP A 187 14.33 -19.11 -19.00
C ASP A 187 13.70 -18.33 -17.84
N LEU A 188 12.51 -18.77 -17.43
CA LEU A 188 11.75 -18.16 -16.33
C LEU A 188 12.08 -18.79 -14.97
N ARG A 189 13.00 -19.74 -14.89
CA ARG A 189 13.47 -20.37 -13.64
C ARG A 189 14.85 -19.87 -13.25
N LYS A 190 14.96 -18.53 -13.08
CA LYS A 190 16.22 -17.89 -12.68
C LYS A 190 16.52 -18.13 -11.20
N LYS A 191 17.80 -18.11 -10.87
CA LYS A 191 18.28 -18.12 -9.48
C LYS A 191 18.04 -16.76 -8.82
N ASN A 192 17.90 -16.77 -7.50
CA ASN A 192 17.86 -15.55 -6.67
C ASN A 192 19.22 -15.30 -5.99
N ASP A 193 20.31 -15.65 -6.63
CA ASP A 193 21.69 -15.55 -6.14
C ASP A 193 22.36 -14.19 -6.40
N ALA A 194 21.69 -13.31 -7.13
CA ALA A 194 22.16 -11.95 -7.32
C ALA A 194 22.17 -11.18 -5.99
N SER A 195 23.24 -10.43 -5.74
CA SER A 195 23.34 -9.62 -4.54
C SER A 195 22.23 -8.55 -4.50
N PRO A 196 21.73 -8.17 -3.30
CA PRO A 196 20.78 -7.07 -3.16
C PRO A 196 21.20 -5.79 -3.89
N ASP A 197 22.49 -5.43 -3.85
CA ASP A 197 23.03 -4.28 -4.58
C ASP A 197 22.91 -4.41 -6.10
N SER A 198 23.07 -5.62 -6.63
CA SER A 198 22.89 -5.88 -8.07
C SER A 198 21.44 -5.71 -8.48
N ILE A 199 20.51 -6.21 -7.69
CA ILE A 199 19.07 -6.02 -7.93
C ILE A 199 18.69 -4.52 -7.89
N ILE A 200 19.18 -3.79 -6.89
CA ILE A 200 18.95 -2.33 -6.79
C ILE A 200 19.48 -1.60 -8.02
N LYS A 201 20.67 -1.95 -8.53
CA LYS A 201 21.21 -1.34 -9.75
C LYS A 201 20.31 -1.56 -10.97
N LEU A 202 19.74 -2.76 -11.12
CA LEU A 202 18.80 -3.07 -12.21
C LEU A 202 17.49 -2.27 -12.08
N ILE A 203 16.93 -2.20 -10.89
CA ILE A 203 15.73 -1.39 -10.61
C ILE A 203 15.99 0.10 -10.94
N VAL A 204 17.14 0.64 -10.51
CA VAL A 204 17.52 2.03 -10.77
C VAL A 204 17.73 2.27 -12.27
N ALA A 205 18.32 1.32 -13.01
CA ALA A 205 18.51 1.45 -14.46
C ALA A 205 17.17 1.50 -15.22
N ASP A 206 16.19 0.70 -14.83
CA ASP A 206 14.82 0.79 -15.38
C ASP A 206 14.18 2.14 -15.09
N LEU A 207 14.32 2.65 -13.85
CA LEU A 207 13.78 3.96 -13.47
C LEU A 207 14.48 5.13 -14.18
N ASP A 208 15.79 5.05 -14.43
CA ASP A 208 16.52 6.04 -15.23
C ASP A 208 16.04 6.02 -16.69
N SER A 209 15.87 4.85 -17.27
CA SER A 209 15.32 4.68 -18.61
C SER A 209 13.89 5.22 -18.71
N ALA A 210 13.06 4.93 -17.72
CA ALA A 210 11.70 5.46 -17.61
C ALA A 210 11.69 7.00 -17.50
N ALA A 211 12.51 7.56 -16.61
CA ALA A 211 12.61 9.02 -16.42
C ALA A 211 13.08 9.76 -17.68
N ALA A 212 13.95 9.12 -18.50
CA ALA A 212 14.41 9.66 -19.77
C ALA A 212 13.37 9.54 -20.89
N ALA A 213 12.50 8.54 -20.83
CA ALA A 213 11.51 8.24 -21.87
C ALA A 213 10.18 8.94 -21.67
N LEU A 214 9.76 9.13 -20.42
CA LEU A 214 8.43 9.63 -20.06
C LEU A 214 8.34 11.16 -20.16
N PRO A 215 7.15 11.69 -20.47
CA PRO A 215 6.88 13.13 -20.37
C PRO A 215 6.74 13.58 -18.90
N ALA A 216 6.81 14.89 -18.69
CA ALA A 216 6.62 15.49 -17.37
C ALA A 216 5.17 15.39 -16.85
N THR A 217 4.20 15.28 -17.75
CA THR A 217 2.76 15.13 -17.46
C THR A 217 2.27 13.75 -17.88
N PRO A 218 1.22 13.21 -17.27
CA PRO A 218 0.68 11.91 -17.66
C PRO A 218 0.30 11.84 -19.15
N ARG A 219 0.64 10.74 -19.81
CA ARG A 219 0.33 10.50 -21.22
C ARG A 219 -1.19 10.47 -21.41
N GLY A 220 -1.67 11.14 -22.44
CA GLY A 220 -3.11 11.27 -22.72
C GLY A 220 -3.89 12.14 -21.72
N GLY A 221 -3.25 12.70 -20.71
CA GLY A 221 -3.92 13.38 -19.60
C GLY A 221 -4.49 12.40 -18.55
N ASP A 222 -4.26 11.11 -18.70
CA ASP A 222 -4.78 10.05 -17.82
C ASP A 222 -4.07 10.09 -16.47
N LYS A 223 -4.73 10.58 -15.45
CA LYS A 223 -4.22 10.54 -14.07
C LYS A 223 -3.92 9.09 -13.67
N GLY A 224 -2.82 8.88 -12.98
CA GLY A 224 -2.36 7.54 -12.60
C GLY A 224 -1.28 6.94 -13.52
N ARG A 225 -1.11 7.44 -14.76
CA ARG A 225 0.02 7.03 -15.60
C ARG A 225 1.34 7.62 -15.09
N ALA A 226 2.39 6.82 -15.19
CA ALA A 226 3.72 7.23 -14.76
C ALA A 226 4.25 8.43 -15.58
N THR A 227 4.98 9.31 -14.89
CA THR A 227 5.64 10.47 -15.48
C THR A 227 7.14 10.42 -15.25
N SER A 228 7.91 11.25 -15.94
CA SER A 228 9.35 11.37 -15.70
C SER A 228 9.66 11.77 -14.26
N TRP A 229 8.82 12.58 -13.64
CA TRP A 229 8.98 12.99 -12.25
C TRP A 229 8.58 11.90 -11.26
N ALA A 230 7.56 11.09 -11.57
CA ALA A 230 7.23 9.89 -10.79
C ALA A 230 8.38 8.89 -10.80
N ALA A 231 8.99 8.64 -11.97
CA ALA A 231 10.14 7.75 -12.09
C ALA A 231 11.35 8.23 -11.27
N ARG A 232 11.64 9.54 -11.29
CA ARG A 232 12.71 10.13 -10.47
C ARG A 232 12.41 10.04 -8.97
N ALA A 233 11.17 10.35 -8.56
CA ALA A 233 10.76 10.24 -7.17
C ALA A 233 10.90 8.79 -6.66
N TYR A 234 10.46 7.83 -7.49
CA TYR A 234 10.56 6.41 -7.17
C TYR A 234 12.03 5.93 -7.12
N LYS A 235 12.88 6.41 -8.03
CA LYS A 235 14.33 6.19 -7.97
C LYS A 235 14.91 6.67 -6.63
N GLY A 236 14.57 7.87 -6.20
CA GLY A 236 15.00 8.40 -4.90
C GLY A 236 14.56 7.53 -3.72
N ARG A 237 13.32 7.00 -3.76
CA ARG A 237 12.83 6.03 -2.78
C ARG A 237 13.71 4.77 -2.76
N VAL A 238 14.01 4.19 -3.91
CA VAL A 238 14.89 3.02 -4.03
C VAL A 238 16.30 3.31 -3.49
N GLN A 239 16.86 4.48 -3.80
CA GLN A 239 18.17 4.91 -3.32
C GLN A 239 18.20 5.05 -1.79
N VAL A 240 17.16 5.61 -1.16
CA VAL A 240 17.07 5.70 0.31
C VAL A 240 16.99 4.32 0.95
N TYR A 241 16.24 3.39 0.36
CA TYR A 241 16.19 2.01 0.87
C TYR A 241 17.54 1.31 0.79
N ALA A 242 18.26 1.48 -0.31
CA ALA A 242 19.59 0.90 -0.49
C ALA A 242 20.66 1.59 0.35
N ALA A 243 20.52 2.89 0.62
CA ALA A 243 21.46 3.68 1.42
C ALA A 243 21.58 3.18 2.87
N ALA A 244 20.58 2.49 3.39
CA ALA A 244 20.61 1.88 4.72
C ALA A 244 21.73 0.83 4.84
N SER A 245 22.03 0.11 3.77
CA SER A 245 23.16 -0.86 3.69
C SER A 245 24.38 -0.31 2.95
N ASN A 246 24.20 0.73 2.12
CA ASN A 246 25.26 1.38 1.34
C ASN A 246 25.21 2.91 1.51
N PRO A 247 25.84 3.46 2.58
CA PRO A 247 25.77 4.88 2.90
C PRO A 247 26.23 5.85 1.81
N ALA A 248 26.99 5.39 0.83
CA ALA A 248 27.41 6.21 -0.31
C ALA A 248 26.22 6.69 -1.18
N LEU A 249 25.06 6.02 -1.06
CA LEU A 249 23.85 6.37 -1.80
C LEU A 249 23.06 7.55 -1.19
N TRP A 250 23.34 8.00 0.03
CA TRP A 250 22.63 9.15 0.63
C TRP A 250 22.75 10.41 -0.21
N ALA A 251 23.94 10.74 -0.67
CA ALA A 251 24.15 11.93 -1.52
C ALA A 251 23.37 11.83 -2.86
N ALA A 252 23.33 10.64 -3.47
CA ALA A 252 22.57 10.41 -4.69
C ALA A 252 21.05 10.52 -4.44
N ALA A 253 20.55 10.01 -3.32
CA ALA A 253 19.16 10.12 -2.92
C ALA A 253 18.76 11.60 -2.70
N ILE A 254 19.58 12.38 -1.98
CA ILE A 254 19.37 13.82 -1.77
C ILE A 254 19.28 14.55 -3.11
N THR A 255 20.25 14.33 -4.00
CA THR A 255 20.26 14.95 -5.34
C THR A 255 18.99 14.65 -6.11
N THR A 256 18.59 13.36 -6.15
CA THR A 256 17.42 12.92 -6.89
C THR A 256 16.12 13.49 -6.30
N LEU A 257 15.91 13.37 -5.00
CA LEU A 257 14.68 13.82 -4.33
C LEU A 257 14.56 15.35 -4.26
N THR A 258 15.68 16.05 -4.10
CA THR A 258 15.71 17.53 -4.16
C THR A 258 15.34 18.04 -5.55
N ALA A 259 15.78 17.37 -6.62
CA ALA A 259 15.36 17.73 -7.98
C ALA A 259 13.85 17.56 -8.17
N VAL A 260 13.24 16.49 -7.62
CA VAL A 260 11.78 16.31 -7.64
C VAL A 260 11.08 17.40 -6.82
N LYS A 261 11.53 17.67 -5.61
CA LYS A 261 10.98 18.75 -4.76
C LYS A 261 10.99 20.09 -5.48
N ASN A 262 12.11 20.44 -6.10
CA ASN A 262 12.30 21.73 -6.76
C ASN A 262 11.59 21.83 -8.13
N SER A 263 11.12 20.72 -8.69
CA SER A 263 10.35 20.73 -9.94
C SER A 263 9.00 21.45 -9.84
N GLY A 264 8.44 21.51 -8.61
CA GLY A 264 7.11 22.08 -8.37
C GLY A 264 5.95 21.26 -8.94
N VAL A 265 6.22 20.06 -9.49
CA VAL A 265 5.17 19.17 -10.04
C VAL A 265 4.30 18.59 -8.94
N TYR A 266 4.92 18.22 -7.83
CA TYR A 266 4.24 17.71 -6.64
C TYR A 266 4.24 18.74 -5.52
N ALA A 267 3.21 18.70 -4.68
CA ALA A 267 3.08 19.51 -3.48
C ALA A 267 2.28 18.74 -2.43
N LEU A 268 2.41 19.11 -1.16
CA LEU A 268 1.50 18.66 -0.12
C LEU A 268 0.10 19.17 -0.45
N GLU A 269 -0.92 18.35 -0.19
CA GLU A 269 -2.30 18.82 -0.26
C GLU A 269 -2.54 19.94 0.76
N THR A 270 -3.54 20.75 0.52
CA THR A 270 -3.86 21.90 1.36
C THR A 270 -4.20 21.51 2.80
N SER A 271 -4.76 20.31 2.99
CA SER A 271 -4.97 19.72 4.31
C SER A 271 -4.78 18.20 4.24
N PHE A 272 -4.63 17.56 5.40
CA PHE A 272 -4.29 16.13 5.47
C PHE A 272 -5.39 15.22 4.95
N ASP A 273 -6.65 15.56 5.23
CA ASP A 273 -7.83 14.80 4.81
C ASP A 273 -8.02 14.78 3.29
N HIS A 274 -7.58 15.83 2.57
CA HIS A 274 -7.64 15.88 1.11
C HIS A 274 -6.84 14.79 0.40
N VAL A 275 -5.91 14.14 1.09
CA VAL A 275 -5.16 13.00 0.55
C VAL A 275 -6.03 11.75 0.43
N TRP A 276 -6.96 11.56 1.36
CA TRP A 276 -7.77 10.34 1.54
C TRP A 276 -9.25 10.60 1.25
N THR A 277 -9.55 11.10 0.08
CA THR A 277 -10.91 11.53 -0.25
C THR A 277 -11.37 11.01 -1.60
N ALA A 278 -12.68 10.78 -1.71
CA ALA A 278 -13.37 10.52 -2.96
C ALA A 278 -13.90 11.79 -3.65
N TYR A 279 -13.78 12.96 -3.01
CA TYR A 279 -14.20 14.21 -3.66
C TYR A 279 -13.39 14.48 -4.93
N PRO A 280 -14.05 14.66 -6.09
CA PRO A 280 -13.35 14.84 -7.38
C PRO A 280 -12.37 16.01 -7.42
N ALA A 281 -12.61 17.04 -6.59
CA ALA A 281 -11.75 18.23 -6.51
C ALA A 281 -10.35 17.93 -5.97
N TYR A 282 -10.19 16.92 -5.12
CA TYR A 282 -8.95 16.58 -4.45
C TYR A 282 -8.38 15.23 -4.89
N ARG A 283 -9.22 14.37 -5.46
CA ARG A 283 -8.85 13.04 -5.92
C ARG A 283 -7.72 13.11 -6.97
N ASN A 284 -6.65 12.33 -6.78
CA ASN A 284 -5.43 12.40 -7.58
C ASN A 284 -4.83 13.82 -7.63
N GLY A 285 -4.78 14.49 -6.49
CA GLY A 285 -4.22 15.82 -6.35
C GLY A 285 -2.69 15.85 -6.46
N LYS A 286 -2.10 16.96 -6.08
CA LYS A 286 -0.66 17.21 -6.25
C LYS A 286 0.24 16.33 -5.38
N GLU A 287 -0.31 15.67 -4.38
CA GLU A 287 0.46 14.78 -3.51
C GLU A 287 0.62 13.36 -4.11
N THR A 288 -0.17 12.98 -5.10
CA THR A 288 -0.14 11.65 -5.70
C THR A 288 1.07 11.48 -6.63
N ILE A 289 2.01 10.59 -6.30
CA ILE A 289 3.13 10.19 -7.16
C ILE A 289 2.81 8.88 -7.89
N LEU A 290 2.36 7.87 -7.16
CA LEU A 290 1.87 6.59 -7.68
C LEU A 290 0.70 6.12 -6.82
N ALA A 291 -0.42 5.83 -7.45
CA ALA A 291 -1.59 5.25 -6.82
C ALA A 291 -2.28 4.27 -7.76
N PHE A 292 -2.84 3.20 -7.20
CA PHE A 292 -3.80 2.39 -7.93
C PHE A 292 -5.07 3.23 -8.15
N GLN A 293 -5.54 3.24 -9.40
CA GLN A 293 -6.71 4.02 -9.81
C GLN A 293 -7.96 3.17 -9.65
N ALA A 294 -8.60 3.29 -8.48
CA ALA A 294 -9.86 2.62 -8.23
C ALA A 294 -11.00 3.23 -9.06
N SER A 295 -11.90 2.38 -9.54
CA SER A 295 -13.08 2.77 -10.31
C SER A 295 -14.31 2.02 -9.79
N VAL A 296 -15.45 2.69 -9.78
CA VAL A 296 -16.74 2.12 -9.39
C VAL A 296 -17.79 2.46 -10.43
N LYS A 297 -18.84 1.62 -10.55
CA LYS A 297 -19.94 1.82 -11.51
C LYS A 297 -19.47 1.97 -12.97
N ASP A 298 -18.39 1.29 -13.31
CA ASP A 298 -17.75 1.35 -14.63
C ASP A 298 -18.19 0.21 -15.58
N GLY A 299 -19.16 -0.59 -15.15
CA GLY A 299 -19.70 -1.71 -15.91
C GLY A 299 -19.04 -3.07 -15.60
N GLU A 300 -18.00 -3.11 -14.77
CA GLU A 300 -17.43 -4.36 -14.29
C GLU A 300 -18.40 -5.00 -13.27
N PRO A 301 -18.92 -6.24 -13.53
CA PRO A 301 -20.08 -6.78 -12.79
C PRO A 301 -19.78 -7.21 -11.35
N SER A 302 -18.51 -7.38 -10.99
CA SER A 302 -18.10 -7.86 -9.68
C SER A 302 -17.50 -6.79 -8.76
N GLY A 303 -17.32 -5.57 -9.27
CA GLY A 303 -16.74 -4.44 -8.53
C GLY A 303 -15.22 -4.54 -8.35
N TRP A 304 -14.52 -5.31 -9.17
CA TRP A 304 -13.10 -5.58 -8.99
C TRP A 304 -12.18 -4.43 -9.37
N ASN A 305 -12.67 -3.46 -10.15
CA ASN A 305 -11.89 -2.26 -10.48
C ASN A 305 -11.87 -1.21 -9.36
N SER A 306 -12.63 -1.43 -8.29
CA SER A 306 -12.60 -0.59 -7.08
C SER A 306 -11.32 -0.84 -6.25
N ASN A 307 -11.22 -0.20 -5.09
CA ASN A 307 -10.14 -0.42 -4.12
C ASN A 307 -10.24 -1.81 -3.44
N TRP A 308 -10.22 -2.86 -4.24
CA TRP A 308 -10.54 -4.22 -3.82
C TRP A 308 -9.64 -4.74 -2.71
N GLY A 309 -8.35 -4.42 -2.72
CA GLY A 309 -7.39 -4.82 -1.69
C GLY A 309 -7.69 -4.31 -0.28
N GLU A 310 -8.46 -3.21 -0.18
CA GLU A 310 -8.85 -2.60 1.09
C GLU A 310 -10.22 -3.03 1.59
N ARG A 311 -10.94 -3.83 0.85
CA ARG A 311 -12.34 -4.14 1.08
C ARG A 311 -12.65 -4.71 2.46
N LEU A 312 -11.73 -5.45 3.09
CA LEU A 312 -11.90 -5.97 4.44
C LEU A 312 -11.73 -4.90 5.54
N ASN A 313 -11.16 -3.74 5.23
CA ASN A 313 -10.60 -2.81 6.20
C ASN A 313 -11.61 -1.74 6.68
N PHE A 314 -12.89 -1.99 6.48
CA PHE A 314 -13.97 -1.08 6.91
C PHE A 314 -14.62 -1.55 8.20
N PRO A 315 -15.28 -0.62 8.96
CA PRO A 315 -16.02 -0.98 10.17
C PRO A 315 -17.06 -2.07 9.91
N HIS A 316 -17.28 -2.93 10.90
CA HIS A 316 -18.17 -4.10 10.85
C HIS A 316 -19.65 -3.73 11.05
N SER A 317 -20.44 -4.71 11.43
CA SER A 317 -21.90 -4.64 11.62
C SER A 317 -22.36 -3.40 12.39
N GLY A 318 -23.49 -2.83 11.97
CA GLY A 318 -24.04 -1.62 12.57
C GLY A 318 -23.42 -0.32 12.03
N SER A 319 -22.36 -0.42 11.22
CA SER A 319 -21.88 0.68 10.38
C SER A 319 -22.54 0.64 9.01
N HIS A 320 -22.40 1.71 8.23
CA HIS A 320 -22.81 1.74 6.83
C HIS A 320 -22.13 0.64 6.02
N PHE A 321 -20.87 0.32 6.31
CA PHE A 321 -20.06 -0.61 5.54
C PHE A 321 -20.43 -2.09 5.76
N GLY A 322 -20.93 -2.46 6.93
CA GLY A 322 -21.50 -3.78 7.23
C GLY A 322 -20.51 -4.91 7.48
N CYS A 323 -19.28 -4.84 7.02
CA CYS A 323 -18.18 -5.81 7.17
C CYS A 323 -16.83 -5.13 6.88
N CYS A 324 -15.66 -5.60 7.21
CA CYS A 324 -15.36 -6.86 7.88
C CYS A 324 -14.47 -6.64 9.12
N GLY A 325 -14.04 -5.37 9.37
CA GLY A 325 -13.35 -4.98 10.58
C GLY A 325 -11.89 -5.41 10.65
N PHE A 326 -11.19 -5.51 9.51
CA PHE A 326 -9.75 -5.78 9.48
C PHE A 326 -8.91 -4.51 9.57
N HIS A 327 -7.58 -4.69 9.60
CA HIS A 327 -6.60 -3.60 9.65
C HIS A 327 -6.93 -2.61 10.76
N GLN A 328 -7.21 -3.12 11.96
CA GLN A 328 -7.60 -2.28 13.09
C GLN A 328 -6.39 -1.60 13.71
N PRO A 329 -6.39 -0.25 13.85
CA PRO A 329 -5.30 0.47 14.52
C PRO A 329 -5.01 -0.11 15.90
N SER A 330 -3.73 -0.31 16.22
CA SER A 330 -3.33 -0.83 17.52
C SER A 330 -3.40 0.24 18.61
N PHE A 331 -3.48 -0.17 19.87
CA PHE A 331 -3.29 0.75 20.99
C PHE A 331 -1.94 1.45 20.94
N ASN A 332 -0.92 0.73 20.48
CA ASN A 332 0.43 1.28 20.31
C ASN A 332 0.42 2.46 19.33
N LEU A 333 -0.26 2.34 18.20
CA LEU A 333 -0.38 3.42 17.22
C LEU A 333 -1.16 4.60 17.78
N VAL A 334 -2.32 4.36 18.37
CA VAL A 334 -3.18 5.45 18.89
C VAL A 334 -2.45 6.27 19.94
N ASN A 335 -1.76 5.61 20.88
CA ASN A 335 -0.97 6.29 21.89
C ASN A 335 0.21 7.10 21.29
N PHE A 336 0.69 6.72 20.10
CA PHE A 336 1.79 7.41 19.44
C PHE A 336 1.44 8.83 18.96
N PHE A 337 0.16 9.12 18.77
CA PHE A 337 -0.34 10.45 18.41
C PHE A 337 -0.40 11.44 19.58
N ARG A 338 -0.05 11.04 20.78
CA ARG A 338 -0.03 11.95 21.94
C ARG A 338 1.03 13.02 21.78
N VAL A 339 0.67 14.25 22.09
CA VAL A 339 1.56 15.42 22.04
C VAL A 339 1.62 16.11 23.40
N ASP A 340 2.71 16.80 23.66
CA ASP A 340 2.91 17.60 24.85
C ASP A 340 2.26 18.98 24.75
N ALA A 341 2.48 19.83 25.75
CA ALA A 341 1.95 21.18 25.81
C ALA A 341 2.45 22.08 24.68
N THR A 342 3.56 21.73 24.03
CA THR A 342 4.12 22.46 22.89
C THR A 342 3.59 21.93 21.55
N GLY A 343 2.81 20.86 21.55
CA GLY A 343 2.32 20.17 20.35
C GLY A 343 3.34 19.25 19.71
N LEU A 344 4.47 18.97 20.37
CA LEU A 344 5.45 17.98 19.89
C LEU A 344 5.11 16.59 20.39
N PRO A 345 5.47 15.53 19.61
CA PRO A 345 5.15 14.15 19.99
C PRO A 345 5.76 13.76 21.35
N VAL A 346 4.97 13.22 22.27
CA VAL A 346 5.45 12.67 23.56
C VAL A 346 6.49 11.57 23.33
N ALA A 347 6.45 10.92 22.18
CA ALA A 347 7.43 9.91 21.78
C ALA A 347 8.88 10.45 21.69
N ILE A 348 9.07 11.78 21.58
CA ILE A 348 10.40 12.41 21.55
C ILE A 348 10.63 13.32 22.75
N THR A 349 9.59 13.95 23.30
CA THR A 349 9.74 14.92 24.40
C THR A 349 9.60 14.28 25.78
N GLY A 350 8.91 13.13 25.87
CA GLY A 350 8.70 12.40 27.11
C GLY A 350 9.80 11.39 27.45
N PRO A 351 9.78 10.82 28.65
CA PRO A 351 10.65 9.70 29.00
C PRO A 351 10.46 8.51 28.04
N ALA A 352 11.50 7.71 27.86
CA ALA A 352 11.47 6.55 26.98
C ALA A 352 10.30 5.61 27.29
N GLY A 353 9.45 5.37 26.29
CA GLY A 353 8.27 4.52 26.38
C GLY A 353 7.06 5.12 27.12
N ALA A 354 7.16 6.32 27.69
CA ALA A 354 6.06 6.95 28.42
C ALA A 354 4.85 7.27 27.52
N TRP A 355 5.09 7.52 26.23
CA TRP A 355 4.03 7.72 25.25
C TRP A 355 3.10 6.49 25.12
N ASN A 356 3.62 5.28 25.33
CA ASN A 356 2.85 4.05 25.30
C ASN A 356 2.51 3.57 26.73
N SER A 357 1.91 4.44 27.50
CA SER A 357 1.51 4.16 28.88
C SER A 357 0.71 2.86 29.01
N PRO A 358 0.82 2.15 30.18
CA PRO A 358 0.10 0.89 30.40
C PRO A 358 -1.42 1.01 30.30
N ALA A 359 -1.99 2.18 30.53
CA ALA A 359 -3.41 2.43 30.33
C ALA A 359 -3.58 3.10 28.96
N PRO A 360 -3.94 2.35 27.90
CA PRO A 360 -4.24 2.93 26.62
C PRO A 360 -5.39 3.90 26.82
N ASP A 361 -5.30 5.05 26.17
CA ASP A 361 -6.36 6.06 26.11
C ASP A 361 -6.68 6.79 27.43
N THR A 362 -5.99 6.48 28.51
CA THR A 362 -6.06 7.36 29.70
C THR A 362 -5.43 8.69 29.31
N GLY A 363 -6.23 9.70 29.31
CA GLY A 363 -5.81 11.03 28.92
C GLY A 363 -6.27 11.46 27.54
N LEU A 364 -7.10 10.70 26.83
CA LEU A 364 -7.82 11.17 25.66
C LEU A 364 -9.23 11.59 26.09
N ALA A 365 -9.59 12.84 25.84
CA ALA A 365 -10.88 13.44 26.23
C ALA A 365 -12.03 12.93 25.35
N ILE A 366 -12.47 11.69 25.54
CA ILE A 366 -13.59 11.14 24.76
C ILE A 366 -14.66 10.57 25.71
N PRO A 367 -15.91 11.05 25.60
CA PRO A 367 -17.03 10.47 26.32
C PRO A 367 -17.29 9.04 25.84
N ARG A 368 -17.55 8.12 26.76
CA ARG A 368 -17.96 6.76 26.41
C ARG A 368 -19.36 6.75 25.83
N SER A 369 -19.58 6.03 24.72
CA SER A 369 -20.93 5.82 24.18
C SER A 369 -21.66 4.69 24.87
N ASP A 370 -20.92 3.74 25.46
CA ASP A 370 -21.46 2.54 26.08
C ASP A 370 -20.88 2.35 27.46
N THR A 371 -21.76 2.43 28.46
CA THR A 371 -21.46 2.27 29.89
C THR A 371 -21.70 0.84 30.38
N SER A 372 -22.11 -0.11 29.51
CA SER A 372 -22.35 -1.49 29.92
C SER A 372 -21.06 -2.16 30.45
N SER A 373 -21.19 -2.97 31.48
CA SER A 373 -20.07 -3.66 32.11
C SER A 373 -19.35 -4.63 31.16
N ALA A 374 -20.06 -5.22 30.21
CA ALA A 374 -19.49 -6.09 29.17
C ALA A 374 -18.55 -5.33 28.23
N ASN A 375 -18.79 -4.02 28.12
CA ASN A 375 -18.04 -3.10 27.30
C ASN A 375 -17.20 -2.12 28.12
N ALA A 376 -17.09 -2.32 29.41
CA ALA A 376 -16.20 -1.56 30.30
C ALA A 376 -14.74 -1.85 29.96
N TRP A 377 -14.41 -1.75 28.70
CA TRP A 377 -13.16 -2.13 28.06
C TRP A 377 -11.99 -1.95 29.03
N ARG A 378 -11.89 -2.88 29.98
CA ARG A 378 -10.83 -3.00 30.99
C ARG A 378 -10.48 -1.70 31.72
N GLY A 379 -11.48 -0.88 32.06
CA GLY A 379 -11.26 0.38 32.77
C GLY A 379 -10.66 1.50 31.89
N GLN A 380 -10.64 1.34 30.59
CA GLN A 380 -10.18 2.38 29.68
C GLN A 380 -11.28 3.43 29.50
N ASN A 381 -11.11 4.49 30.22
CA ASN A 381 -12.00 5.63 30.17
C ASN A 381 -11.35 6.69 29.29
N PHE A 382 -11.94 6.91 28.14
CA PHE A 382 -11.84 8.20 27.50
C PHE A 382 -12.70 9.15 28.34
N HIS A 383 -12.10 10.05 29.08
CA HIS A 383 -12.85 10.93 29.97
C HIS A 383 -13.13 12.28 29.29
N ALA A 384 -14.39 12.69 29.32
CA ALA A 384 -14.72 14.09 29.18
C ALA A 384 -13.97 14.86 30.28
N GLY A 385 -13.03 15.72 29.89
CA GLY A 385 -12.24 16.50 30.83
C GLY A 385 -10.75 16.13 30.89
N ASP A 386 -10.32 15.16 30.14
CA ASP A 386 -8.90 14.83 30.04
C ASP A 386 -8.14 15.90 29.23
N THR A 387 -7.04 16.38 29.79
CA THR A 387 -6.24 17.47 29.21
C THR A 387 -5.17 17.01 28.23
N ALA A 388 -5.11 15.71 27.94
CA ALA A 388 -4.13 15.18 27.01
C ALA A 388 -4.45 15.63 25.58
N SER A 389 -3.46 16.25 24.94
CA SER A 389 -3.57 16.68 23.56
C SER A 389 -3.09 15.60 22.60
N VAL A 390 -3.67 15.60 21.41
CA VAL A 390 -3.33 14.68 20.33
C VAL A 390 -3.09 15.41 19.02
N ASP A 391 -2.21 14.84 18.19
CA ASP A 391 -2.01 15.29 16.82
C ASP A 391 -3.32 15.14 16.02
N PRO A 392 -3.77 16.16 15.27
CA PRO A 392 -5.04 16.12 14.54
C PRO A 392 -5.12 14.99 13.51
N ARG A 393 -4.00 14.46 13.03
CA ARG A 393 -3.98 13.30 12.12
C ARG A 393 -4.54 12.02 12.74
N LEU A 394 -4.61 11.94 14.08
CA LEU A 394 -5.22 10.80 14.77
C LEU A 394 -6.61 10.50 14.21
N ASP A 395 -7.49 11.48 14.21
CA ASP A 395 -8.90 11.28 13.88
C ASP A 395 -9.20 11.30 12.37
N TRP A 396 -8.21 11.57 11.55
CA TRP A 396 -8.23 11.27 10.12
C TRP A 396 -7.75 9.85 9.80
N THR A 397 -7.00 9.23 10.70
CA THR A 397 -6.39 7.90 10.52
C THR A 397 -7.18 6.80 11.21
N VAL A 398 -7.77 7.11 12.38
CA VAL A 398 -8.36 6.14 13.32
C VAL A 398 -9.83 6.48 13.60
N GLY A 399 -10.72 5.52 13.40
CA GLY A 399 -12.08 5.56 13.92
C GLY A 399 -12.08 5.19 15.40
N ARG A 400 -12.54 6.10 16.27
CA ARG A 400 -12.57 5.93 17.71
C ARG A 400 -13.98 6.10 18.27
N ASP A 401 -14.31 5.43 19.36
CA ASP A 401 -15.63 5.50 19.98
C ASP A 401 -16.03 6.96 20.29
N ASN A 402 -17.23 7.33 19.94
CA ASN A 402 -17.80 8.70 20.06
C ASN A 402 -17.13 9.80 19.23
N VAL A 403 -16.21 9.49 18.34
CA VAL A 403 -15.62 10.47 17.41
C VAL A 403 -16.33 10.37 16.06
N PRO A 404 -16.56 11.49 15.36
CA PRO A 404 -17.08 11.43 14.01
C PRO A 404 -16.17 10.57 13.09
N TYR A 405 -16.78 9.67 12.34
CA TYR A 405 -16.11 8.84 11.33
C TYR A 405 -16.34 9.46 9.96
N LYS A 406 -15.49 10.40 9.59
CA LYS A 406 -15.76 11.34 8.50
C LYS A 406 -17.16 11.96 8.67
N ASP A 407 -18.03 11.85 7.69
CA ASP A 407 -19.42 12.29 7.71
C ASP A 407 -20.45 11.13 7.81
N TRP A 408 -19.99 9.91 8.13
CA TRP A 408 -20.81 8.70 8.28
C TRP A 408 -21.46 8.53 9.65
N GLY A 409 -21.46 9.55 10.48
CA GLY A 409 -21.96 9.47 11.83
C GLY A 409 -20.86 9.31 12.87
N VAL A 410 -21.29 9.15 14.11
CA VAL A 410 -20.39 8.95 15.25
C VAL A 410 -19.98 7.49 15.32
N HIS A 411 -18.69 7.22 15.28
CA HIS A 411 -18.15 5.86 15.44
C HIS A 411 -18.64 5.25 16.74
N LYS A 412 -19.03 4.00 16.69
CA LYS A 412 -19.59 3.26 17.83
C LYS A 412 -18.81 1.98 18.05
N ARG A 413 -18.71 1.58 19.31
CA ARG A 413 -18.11 0.30 19.66
C ARG A 413 -18.77 -0.90 18.97
N GLY A 414 -20.09 -0.83 18.71
CA GLY A 414 -20.82 -1.85 17.95
C GLY A 414 -20.39 -1.99 16.49
N TRP A 415 -19.56 -1.07 15.99
CA TRP A 415 -18.95 -1.18 14.67
C TRP A 415 -17.72 -2.10 14.64
N ILE A 416 -17.23 -2.52 15.79
CA ILE A 416 -16.12 -3.46 15.95
C ILE A 416 -16.69 -4.87 16.13
N ARG A 417 -16.21 -5.80 15.31
CA ARG A 417 -16.69 -7.20 15.34
C ARG A 417 -16.38 -7.89 16.67
N ASP A 418 -15.12 -7.82 17.10
CA ASP A 418 -14.65 -8.36 18.38
C ASP A 418 -13.59 -7.43 19.00
N ALA A 419 -14.04 -6.54 19.85
CA ALA A 419 -13.15 -5.60 20.53
C ALA A 419 -12.25 -6.29 21.58
N SER A 420 -12.61 -7.48 22.07
CA SER A 420 -11.76 -8.24 23.00
C SER A 420 -10.57 -8.88 22.28
N TYR A 421 -10.73 -9.16 21.01
CA TYR A 421 -9.70 -9.71 20.15
C TYR A 421 -8.73 -8.62 19.64
N SER A 422 -9.23 -7.52 19.07
CA SER A 422 -8.41 -6.57 18.32
C SER A 422 -8.61 -5.09 18.69
N GLY A 423 -9.16 -4.82 19.88
CA GLY A 423 -9.31 -3.44 20.35
C GLY A 423 -10.52 -2.70 19.76
N PRO A 424 -10.70 -1.43 20.17
CA PRO A 424 -11.94 -0.68 19.90
C PRO A 424 -11.88 0.23 18.66
N TYR A 425 -10.88 0.13 17.81
CA TYR A 425 -10.62 1.08 16.74
C TYR A 425 -10.96 0.53 15.36
N SER A 426 -11.19 1.42 14.40
CA SER A 426 -11.35 1.08 12.97
C SER A 426 -10.36 1.84 12.12
N ALA A 427 -9.93 1.26 11.01
CA ALA A 427 -9.21 1.99 9.97
C ALA A 427 -10.12 3.07 9.36
N LYS A 428 -9.55 4.20 8.90
CA LYS A 428 -10.35 5.33 8.41
C LYS A 428 -9.83 5.94 7.11
N LYS A 429 -8.51 5.93 6.85
CA LYS A 429 -7.91 6.64 5.71
C LYS A 429 -8.55 6.33 4.36
N ASN A 430 -8.87 5.07 4.08
CA ASN A 430 -9.40 4.65 2.78
C ASN A 430 -10.94 4.65 2.70
N ALA A 431 -11.62 5.11 3.73
CA ALA A 431 -13.06 5.32 3.68
C ALA A 431 -13.37 6.57 2.84
N HIS A 432 -14.39 6.46 1.98
CA HIS A 432 -14.93 7.61 1.27
C HIS A 432 -15.85 8.43 2.17
N GLU A 433 -16.19 9.64 1.76
CA GLU A 433 -17.17 10.49 2.41
C GLU A 433 -18.59 10.11 1.96
N GLN A 434 -19.57 10.20 2.88
CA GLN A 434 -20.99 10.00 2.58
C GLN A 434 -21.50 11.02 1.54
N ALA A 435 -21.04 12.26 1.65
CA ALA A 435 -21.40 13.32 0.73
C ALA A 435 -20.66 13.28 -0.61
N ALA A 436 -19.68 12.40 -0.78
CA ALA A 436 -18.96 12.28 -2.05
C ALA A 436 -19.84 11.63 -3.12
N PRO A 437 -20.08 12.29 -4.26
CA PRO A 437 -21.00 11.78 -5.26
C PRO A 437 -20.46 10.53 -5.94
N ASN A 438 -21.29 9.48 -5.95
CA ASN A 438 -21.00 8.22 -6.66
C ASN A 438 -19.71 7.49 -6.28
N ALA A 439 -19.16 7.76 -5.11
CA ALA A 439 -17.88 7.19 -4.68
C ALA A 439 -17.95 5.70 -4.32
N GLU A 440 -19.15 5.20 -4.02
CA GLU A 440 -19.41 3.83 -3.57
C GLU A 440 -19.85 2.93 -4.72
N ASN A 441 -19.43 1.68 -4.71
CA ASN A 441 -19.89 0.70 -5.69
C ASN A 441 -21.33 0.24 -5.39
N ASN A 442 -21.97 -0.36 -6.41
CA ASN A 442 -23.32 -0.93 -6.31
C ASN A 442 -23.41 -2.38 -6.79
N VAL A 443 -22.28 -2.99 -7.08
CA VAL A 443 -22.17 -4.37 -7.58
C VAL A 443 -21.13 -5.16 -6.79
N GLY A 444 -21.21 -6.47 -6.89
CA GLY A 444 -20.31 -7.38 -6.20
C GLY A 444 -20.73 -7.65 -4.74
N TRP A 445 -20.00 -8.56 -4.11
CA TRP A 445 -20.23 -8.90 -2.70
C TRP A 445 -19.79 -7.74 -1.81
N GLN A 446 -20.65 -7.29 -0.90
CA GLN A 446 -20.39 -6.17 0.00
C GLN A 446 -19.99 -4.87 -0.75
N ALA A 447 -20.83 -4.46 -1.69
CA ALA A 447 -20.57 -3.31 -2.57
C ALA A 447 -20.22 -2.02 -1.81
N THR A 448 -20.87 -1.78 -0.64
CA THR A 448 -20.63 -0.60 0.21
C THR A 448 -19.22 -0.52 0.81
N GLN A 449 -18.44 -1.60 0.74
CA GLN A 449 -17.05 -1.64 1.19
C GLN A 449 -16.05 -1.26 0.12
N THR A 450 -16.50 -1.10 -1.11
CA THR A 450 -15.64 -0.77 -2.24
C THR A 450 -15.96 0.62 -2.75
N ASN A 451 -14.93 1.39 -2.97
CA ASN A 451 -15.03 2.78 -3.39
C ASN A 451 -13.95 3.14 -4.40
N ASP A 452 -13.97 4.37 -4.87
CA ASP A 452 -13.05 4.88 -5.88
C ASP A 452 -11.96 5.81 -5.31
N VAL A 453 -11.73 5.77 -4.00
CA VAL A 453 -10.58 6.45 -3.38
C VAL A 453 -9.29 5.84 -3.94
N PRO A 454 -8.40 6.64 -4.55
CA PRO A 454 -7.14 6.13 -5.08
C PRO A 454 -6.27 5.54 -3.96
N MET A 455 -5.72 4.35 -4.18
CA MET A 455 -4.84 3.69 -3.22
C MET A 455 -3.41 4.18 -3.40
N HIS A 456 -2.95 5.04 -2.51
CA HIS A 456 -1.60 5.59 -2.57
C HIS A 456 -0.54 4.51 -2.28
N ILE A 457 0.31 4.26 -3.28
CA ILE A 457 1.51 3.42 -3.16
C ILE A 457 2.73 4.28 -2.79
N PHE A 458 2.78 5.49 -3.33
CA PHE A 458 3.82 6.47 -3.05
C PHE A 458 3.27 7.89 -3.22
N ARG A 459 3.42 8.72 -2.20
CA ARG A 459 2.93 10.10 -2.18
C ARG A 459 4.02 11.09 -1.77
N TYR A 460 3.79 12.37 -2.05
CA TYR A 460 4.80 13.41 -1.91
C TYR A 460 5.27 13.60 -0.46
N ALA A 461 4.40 13.46 0.54
CA ALA A 461 4.83 13.53 1.94
C ALA A 461 5.78 12.37 2.32
N ASP A 462 5.55 11.15 1.80
CA ASP A 462 6.50 10.04 1.95
C ASP A 462 7.85 10.38 1.30
N MET A 463 7.81 10.89 0.07
CA MET A 463 9.02 11.35 -0.63
C MET A 463 9.78 12.42 0.16
N LEU A 464 9.07 13.40 0.72
CA LEU A 464 9.69 14.45 1.54
C LEU A 464 10.33 13.89 2.81
N LEU A 465 9.69 12.94 3.47
CA LEU A 465 10.24 12.31 4.68
C LEU A 465 11.42 11.39 4.37
N LEU A 466 11.45 10.76 3.20
CA LEU A 466 12.64 10.06 2.71
C LEU A 466 13.79 11.04 2.42
N LEU A 467 13.50 12.21 1.85
CA LEU A 467 14.49 13.27 1.69
C LEU A 467 14.99 13.77 3.04
N ALA A 468 14.09 14.03 3.99
CA ALA A 468 14.48 14.47 5.34
C ALA A 468 15.39 13.44 6.03
N GLU A 469 15.11 12.15 5.87
CA GLU A 469 15.96 11.08 6.39
C GLU A 469 17.36 11.12 5.75
N ALA A 470 17.44 11.22 4.41
CA ALA A 470 18.71 11.31 3.70
C ALA A 470 19.51 12.55 4.13
N GLU A 471 18.84 13.70 4.31
CA GLU A 471 19.46 14.94 4.81
C GLU A 471 20.03 14.76 6.23
N VAL A 472 19.30 14.06 7.12
CA VAL A 472 19.81 13.73 8.47
C VAL A 472 21.06 12.86 8.39
N GLU A 473 21.04 11.80 7.58
CA GLU A 473 22.17 10.86 7.48
C GLU A 473 23.42 11.52 6.85
N ALA A 474 23.20 12.54 5.99
CA ALA A 474 24.27 13.35 5.43
C ALA A 474 24.73 14.52 6.36
N GLY A 475 24.13 14.69 7.54
CA GLY A 475 24.45 15.74 8.49
C GLY A 475 23.74 17.09 8.26
N ASN A 476 22.87 17.20 7.27
CA ASN A 476 22.13 18.42 6.92
C ASN A 476 20.83 18.54 7.74
N VAL A 477 20.93 18.47 9.06
CA VAL A 477 19.79 18.30 9.96
C VAL A 477 18.78 19.45 9.93
N GLU A 478 19.20 20.68 9.58
CA GLU A 478 18.29 21.83 9.47
C GLU A 478 17.40 21.74 8.22
N ASN A 479 17.91 21.19 7.11
CA ASN A 479 17.08 20.90 5.95
C ASN A 479 15.98 19.90 6.31
N ALA A 480 16.34 18.84 7.05
CA ALA A 480 15.40 17.85 7.54
C ALA A 480 14.35 18.48 8.47
N ARG A 481 14.76 19.35 9.41
CA ARG A 481 13.86 20.08 10.31
C ARG A 481 12.85 20.92 9.53
N ALA A 482 13.30 21.64 8.51
CA ALA A 482 12.44 22.46 7.67
C ALA A 482 11.38 21.60 6.93
N ILE A 483 11.78 20.43 6.41
CA ILE A 483 10.86 19.49 5.76
C ILE A 483 9.82 18.97 6.75
N VAL A 484 10.26 18.48 7.90
CA VAL A 484 9.35 17.97 8.94
C VAL A 484 8.36 19.05 9.36
N ASN A 485 8.82 20.26 9.58
CA ASN A 485 7.96 21.39 9.95
C ASN A 485 6.94 21.75 8.87
N SER A 486 7.26 21.60 7.58
CA SER A 486 6.30 21.83 6.50
C SER A 486 5.15 20.81 6.52
N ILE A 487 5.46 19.55 6.83
CA ILE A 487 4.46 18.47 6.97
C ILE A 487 3.57 18.72 8.19
N ARG A 488 4.18 19.09 9.32
CA ARG A 488 3.45 19.43 10.55
C ARG A 488 2.55 20.65 10.38
N ALA A 489 3.01 21.66 9.64
CA ALA A 489 2.21 22.84 9.29
C ALA A 489 0.94 22.43 8.52
N ARG A 490 1.07 21.58 7.49
CA ARG A 490 -0.06 21.05 6.73
C ARG A 490 -1.01 20.22 7.61
N ALA A 491 -0.46 19.36 8.48
CA ALA A 491 -1.25 18.53 9.38
C ALA A 491 -2.07 19.35 10.39
N GLY A 492 -1.67 20.58 10.68
CA GLY A 492 -2.36 21.51 11.56
C GLY A 492 -3.51 22.31 10.92
N ILE A 493 -3.73 22.17 9.61
CA ILE A 493 -4.74 23.00 8.93
C ILE A 493 -6.17 22.50 9.18
N ALA A 494 -6.38 21.20 9.30
CA ALA A 494 -7.69 20.63 9.51
C ALA A 494 -7.68 19.51 10.56
N ALA A 495 -8.77 19.40 11.30
CA ALA A 495 -9.07 18.29 12.18
C ALA A 495 -10.44 17.70 11.86
N GLN A 496 -10.75 16.50 12.33
CA GLN A 496 -12.04 15.88 12.12
C GLN A 496 -13.16 16.77 12.64
N GLY A 497 -14.14 17.07 11.81
CA GLY A 497 -15.30 17.93 12.09
C GLY A 497 -16.60 17.16 12.23
N CYS A 498 -17.70 17.91 12.22
CA CYS A 498 -19.05 17.36 12.37
C CYS A 498 -19.56 16.63 11.13
N GLY A 499 -19.11 16.99 9.95
CA GLY A 499 -19.65 16.43 8.71
C GLY A 499 -21.13 16.76 8.48
N VAL A 500 -21.78 16.00 7.62
CA VAL A 500 -23.17 16.20 7.20
C VAL A 500 -24.17 15.28 7.92
N ASP A 501 -23.71 14.27 8.64
CA ASP A 501 -24.57 13.28 9.27
C ASP A 501 -25.32 13.85 10.49
N SER A 502 -26.62 13.67 10.51
CA SER A 502 -27.50 14.19 11.58
C SER A 502 -27.20 13.56 12.96
N THR A 503 -26.65 12.36 13.00
CA THR A 503 -26.31 11.71 14.29
C THR A 503 -25.15 12.42 14.97
N ILE A 504 -24.21 12.94 14.19
CA ILE A 504 -23.10 13.75 14.69
C ILE A 504 -23.61 15.10 15.14
N THR A 505 -24.38 15.80 14.29
CA THR A 505 -24.89 17.15 14.57
C THR A 505 -25.83 17.15 15.76
N ASN A 506 -26.70 16.15 15.93
CA ASN A 506 -27.58 16.01 17.09
C ASN A 506 -26.80 15.71 18.38
N ARG A 507 -25.82 14.81 18.32
CA ARG A 507 -25.02 14.43 19.49
C ARG A 507 -24.18 15.59 20.02
N TYR A 508 -23.64 16.40 19.14
CA TYR A 508 -22.78 17.53 19.45
C TYR A 508 -23.44 18.87 19.04
N ALA A 509 -24.74 18.97 19.19
CA ALA A 509 -25.55 20.07 18.65
C ALA A 509 -24.99 21.46 18.98
N ALA A 510 -24.63 21.70 20.22
CA ALA A 510 -24.10 23.01 20.65
C ALA A 510 -22.75 23.33 19.95
N TYR A 511 -21.89 22.35 19.79
CA TYR A 511 -20.62 22.53 19.09
C TYR A 511 -20.81 22.69 17.59
N CYS A 512 -21.59 21.82 16.96
CA CYS A 512 -21.82 21.84 15.52
C CYS A 512 -22.61 23.08 15.07
N ALA A 513 -23.62 23.51 15.85
CA ALA A 513 -24.41 24.71 15.56
C ALA A 513 -23.62 26.01 15.69
N SER A 514 -22.63 26.07 16.60
CA SER A 514 -21.79 27.25 16.78
C SER A 514 -20.80 27.49 15.62
N ARG A 515 -20.66 26.54 14.72
CA ARG A 515 -19.73 26.56 13.58
C ARG A 515 -20.50 26.44 12.29
N THR A 516 -20.98 27.59 11.79
CA THR A 516 -21.75 27.65 10.53
C THR A 516 -20.96 27.02 9.38
N ALA A 517 -21.64 26.17 8.61
CA ALA A 517 -21.10 25.49 7.42
C ALA A 517 -19.95 24.51 7.70
N MET A 518 -20.10 23.62 8.69
CA MET A 518 -19.20 22.49 8.85
C MET A 518 -19.49 21.41 7.80
N VAL A 519 -19.14 21.74 6.58
CA VAL A 519 -19.09 20.78 5.48
C VAL A 519 -17.74 20.08 5.60
N GLU A 520 -17.71 18.78 5.44
CA GLU A 520 -16.43 18.06 5.34
C GLU A 520 -15.63 18.53 4.11
N PRO A 521 -14.33 18.69 4.22
CA PRO A 521 -13.52 18.61 5.45
C PRO A 521 -13.70 19.86 6.31
N MET A 522 -13.76 19.67 7.63
CA MET A 522 -13.82 20.79 8.56
C MET A 522 -12.50 21.55 8.56
N GLN A 523 -12.54 22.82 8.20
CA GLN A 523 -11.43 23.73 8.39
C GLN A 523 -11.25 24.03 9.87
N ALA A 524 -10.22 23.47 10.46
CA ALA A 524 -9.79 23.86 11.79
C ALA A 524 -8.81 25.00 11.67
N ASN A 525 -9.00 26.09 12.40
CA ASN A 525 -7.98 27.15 12.53
C ASN A 525 -6.83 26.68 13.43
N VAL A 526 -6.32 25.50 13.17
CA VAL A 526 -5.15 24.96 13.85
C VAL A 526 -3.92 25.57 13.23
N VAL A 527 -3.21 26.35 14.00
CA VAL A 527 -2.07 27.09 13.51
C VAL A 527 -0.77 26.26 13.52
N THR A 528 0.17 26.72 12.77
CA THR A 528 1.39 26.00 12.41
C THR A 528 2.47 26.01 13.48
N THR A 529 2.35 26.81 14.52
CA THR A 529 3.39 26.90 15.56
C THR A 529 3.03 26.11 16.81
N VAL A 530 2.09 26.59 17.57
CA VAL A 530 1.47 25.88 18.69
C VAL A 530 0.02 26.33 18.77
N ASP A 531 -0.89 25.41 18.54
CA ASP A 531 -2.30 25.72 18.67
C ASP A 531 -3.07 24.53 19.24
N SER A 532 -4.22 24.82 19.75
CA SER A 532 -5.09 23.83 20.39
C SER A 532 -6.53 24.04 19.95
N LEU A 533 -7.05 23.10 19.20
CA LEU A 533 -8.46 23.04 18.87
C LEU A 533 -9.17 22.15 19.88
N GLN A 534 -10.11 22.76 20.61
CA GLN A 534 -10.96 22.07 21.56
C GLN A 534 -12.24 21.60 20.85
N THR A 535 -12.39 20.28 20.71
CA THR A 535 -13.63 19.66 20.26
C THR A 535 -14.24 18.85 21.41
N PRO A 536 -15.54 18.46 21.33
CA PRO A 536 -16.13 17.60 22.35
C PRO A 536 -15.51 16.21 22.44
N TRP A 537 -14.71 15.79 21.45
CA TRP A 537 -14.13 14.45 21.34
C TRP A 537 -12.60 14.40 21.38
N ALA A 538 -11.91 15.53 21.26
CA ALA A 538 -10.45 15.59 21.37
C ALA A 538 -9.95 17.02 21.60
N HIS A 539 -8.78 17.14 22.24
CA HIS A 539 -7.97 18.36 22.27
C HIS A 539 -6.86 18.23 21.23
N TYR A 540 -7.07 18.80 20.05
CA TYR A 540 -6.07 18.76 19.00
C TYR A 540 -5.00 19.81 19.24
N ARG A 541 -3.75 19.40 19.13
CA ARG A 541 -2.61 20.28 19.23
C ARG A 541 -1.48 19.77 18.33
N ILE A 542 -0.85 20.69 17.63
CA ILE A 542 0.33 20.39 16.83
C ILE A 542 1.29 21.60 16.87
N GLY A 543 2.58 21.33 17.06
CA GLY A 543 3.62 22.36 17.09
C GLY A 543 4.73 22.03 16.10
N GLN A 544 5.52 23.04 15.77
CA GLN A 544 6.73 22.90 14.97
C GLN A 544 7.96 22.76 15.86
N TYR A 545 9.00 22.11 15.34
CA TYR A 545 10.31 22.08 15.97
C TYR A 545 10.99 23.44 15.81
N THR A 546 10.89 24.29 16.82
CA THR A 546 11.47 25.65 16.80
C THR A 546 12.95 25.64 17.19
N THR A 547 13.36 24.72 18.06
CA THR A 547 14.77 24.55 18.44
C THR A 547 15.57 23.98 17.27
N PRO A 548 16.72 24.59 16.91
CA PRO A 548 17.61 24.03 15.89
C PRO A 548 18.08 22.60 16.23
N TRP A 549 18.23 21.77 15.20
CA TRP A 549 18.75 20.40 15.34
C TRP A 549 20.27 20.32 15.16
N THR A 550 20.91 21.43 14.81
CA THR A 550 22.37 21.51 14.62
C THR A 550 23.12 20.93 15.82
N GLY A 551 24.06 20.03 15.54
CA GLY A 551 24.84 19.34 16.58
C GLY A 551 24.14 18.15 17.24
N ASN A 552 22.89 17.83 16.89
CA ASN A 552 22.15 16.70 17.46
C ASN A 552 21.50 15.81 16.38
N GLN A 553 22.34 15.16 15.58
CA GLN A 553 21.89 14.25 14.51
C GLN A 553 21.02 13.09 15.04
N ALA A 554 21.30 12.60 16.24
CA ALA A 554 20.52 11.50 16.84
C ALA A 554 19.08 11.94 17.12
N TYR A 555 18.88 13.13 17.65
CA TYR A 555 17.55 13.72 17.85
C TYR A 555 16.84 13.96 16.52
N ALA A 556 17.53 14.53 15.54
CA ALA A 556 16.99 14.76 14.21
C ALA A 556 16.52 13.46 13.55
N ARG A 557 17.32 12.39 13.65
CA ARG A 557 16.96 11.05 13.14
C ARG A 557 15.69 10.52 13.82
N GLN A 558 15.61 10.63 15.14
CA GLN A 558 14.43 10.22 15.88
C GLN A 558 13.19 11.04 15.49
N ALA A 559 13.32 12.35 15.37
CA ALA A 559 12.22 13.25 15.00
C ALA A 559 11.68 12.92 13.60
N VAL A 560 12.55 12.70 12.61
CA VAL A 560 12.13 12.27 11.26
C VAL A 560 11.44 10.91 11.27
N ARG A 561 11.97 9.92 12.00
CA ARG A 561 11.36 8.58 12.10
C ARG A 561 9.99 8.61 12.80
N ILE A 562 9.83 9.46 13.81
CA ILE A 562 8.54 9.71 14.48
C ILE A 562 7.57 10.36 13.51
N GLU A 563 7.99 11.41 12.80
CA GLU A 563 7.12 12.10 11.84
C GLU A 563 6.68 11.17 10.71
N ARG A 564 7.57 10.29 10.21
CA ARG A 564 7.17 9.26 9.23
C ARG A 564 6.07 8.36 9.76
N ARG A 565 6.14 7.94 11.03
CA ARG A 565 5.10 7.10 11.62
C ARG A 565 3.78 7.83 11.77
N LEU A 566 3.79 9.10 12.21
CA LEU A 566 2.58 9.92 12.36
C LEU A 566 1.91 10.21 11.01
N GLU A 567 2.71 10.57 10.01
CA GLU A 567 2.22 10.94 8.69
C GLU A 567 1.73 9.72 7.90
N LEU A 568 2.50 8.62 7.93
CA LEU A 568 2.24 7.42 7.12
C LEU A 568 1.55 6.29 7.89
N ALA A 569 1.00 6.59 9.07
CA ALA A 569 0.25 5.63 9.87
C ALA A 569 -0.84 4.93 9.04
N MET A 570 -0.97 3.62 9.15
CA MET A 570 -1.94 2.80 8.42
C MET A 570 -1.75 2.76 6.89
N GLU A 571 -0.56 3.12 6.36
CA GLU A 571 -0.26 3.08 4.92
C GLU A 571 0.71 1.94 4.54
N GLY A 572 0.90 0.97 5.41
CA GLY A 572 1.72 -0.23 5.12
C GLY A 572 3.22 0.03 4.94
N GLN A 573 3.77 1.16 5.39
CA GLN A 573 5.19 1.48 5.21
C GLN A 573 6.06 1.12 6.40
N ARG A 574 5.49 1.09 7.60
CA ARG A 574 6.21 1.04 8.87
C ARG A 574 7.17 -0.14 9.02
N PHE A 575 6.75 -1.36 8.69
CA PHE A 575 7.59 -2.54 8.87
C PHE A 575 8.84 -2.51 7.97
N PHE A 576 8.67 -2.04 6.73
CA PHE A 576 9.78 -1.87 5.81
C PHE A 576 10.78 -0.82 6.31
N ASP A 577 10.29 0.27 6.90
CA ASP A 577 11.13 1.29 7.54
C ASP A 577 11.90 0.73 8.73
N LEU A 578 11.23 0.00 9.64
CA LEU A 578 11.88 -0.60 10.81
C LEU A 578 13.04 -1.53 10.42
N ARG A 579 12.84 -2.36 9.39
CA ARG A 579 13.88 -3.29 8.93
C ARG A 579 15.09 -2.56 8.36
N ARG A 580 14.88 -1.59 7.47
CA ARG A 580 15.99 -0.84 6.85
C ARG A 580 16.72 0.09 7.81
N TRP A 581 16.06 0.53 8.89
CA TRP A 581 16.71 1.34 9.93
C TRP A 581 17.60 0.55 10.87
N GLY A 582 17.54 -0.77 10.84
CA GLY A 582 18.15 -1.66 11.84
C GLY A 582 17.42 -1.62 13.18
N GLY A 583 17.62 -2.62 14.02
CA GLY A 583 16.97 -2.70 15.32
C GLY A 583 15.47 -2.99 15.28
N SER A 584 14.97 -3.54 14.17
CA SER A 584 13.56 -3.98 14.06
C SER A 584 13.22 -5.03 15.12
N ASP A 585 14.18 -5.88 15.50
CA ASP A 585 14.06 -6.89 16.57
C ASP A 585 13.70 -6.26 17.90
N SER A 586 14.40 -5.22 18.34
CA SER A 586 14.12 -4.54 19.60
C SER A 586 12.76 -3.82 19.58
N VAL A 587 12.41 -3.16 18.47
CA VAL A 587 11.14 -2.43 18.33
C VAL A 587 9.96 -3.39 18.31
N VAL A 588 10.03 -4.47 17.54
CA VAL A 588 8.96 -5.48 17.42
C VAL A 588 8.83 -6.26 18.75
N THR A 589 9.94 -6.69 19.36
CA THR A 589 9.91 -7.39 20.63
C THR A 589 9.29 -6.53 21.75
N ASN A 590 9.65 -5.24 21.81
CA ASN A 590 9.06 -4.31 22.78
C ASN A 590 7.56 -4.10 22.51
N TYR A 591 7.16 -4.01 21.25
CA TYR A 591 5.75 -3.95 20.87
C TYR A 591 5.01 -5.19 21.35
N VAL A 592 5.41 -6.38 20.95
CA VAL A 592 4.76 -7.65 21.35
C VAL A 592 4.72 -7.81 22.87
N THR A 593 5.83 -7.53 23.56
CA THR A 593 5.92 -7.63 25.01
C THR A 593 4.88 -6.73 25.71
N LYS A 594 4.65 -5.55 25.18
CA LYS A 594 3.66 -4.62 25.72
C LYS A 594 2.24 -5.02 25.32
N GLU A 595 2.01 -5.28 24.03
CA GLU A 595 0.67 -5.52 23.51
C GLU A 595 0.05 -6.85 23.98
N LYS A 596 0.84 -7.91 24.22
CA LYS A 596 0.31 -9.16 24.78
C LYS A 596 -0.34 -8.99 26.15
N THR A 597 -0.05 -7.90 26.88
CA THR A 597 -0.73 -7.57 28.15
C THR A 597 -2.10 -6.96 27.92
N ARG A 598 -2.39 -6.50 26.73
CA ARG A 598 -3.63 -5.84 26.31
C ARG A 598 -4.47 -6.73 25.41
N ILE A 599 -3.83 -7.44 24.51
CA ILE A 599 -4.39 -8.29 23.47
C ILE A 599 -3.90 -9.74 23.68
N PRO A 600 -4.70 -10.61 24.32
CA PRO A 600 -4.24 -11.92 24.80
C PRO A 600 -3.71 -12.86 23.72
N TYR A 601 -4.25 -12.84 22.48
CA TYR A 601 -3.78 -13.75 21.44
C TYR A 601 -2.33 -13.48 21.00
N LEU A 602 -1.82 -12.28 21.21
CA LEU A 602 -0.40 -11.96 20.92
C LEU A 602 0.58 -12.70 21.85
N THR A 603 0.10 -13.40 22.88
CA THR A 603 0.93 -14.35 23.65
C THR A 603 1.41 -15.51 22.78
N LEU A 604 0.77 -15.79 21.65
CA LEU A 604 1.15 -16.82 20.69
C LEU A 604 2.29 -16.37 19.75
N ALA A 605 2.66 -15.08 19.76
CA ALA A 605 3.66 -14.56 18.86
C ALA A 605 5.03 -15.22 19.08
N ALA A 606 5.62 -15.69 17.98
CA ALA A 606 6.99 -16.20 17.96
C ALA A 606 7.99 -15.08 18.28
N ALA A 607 9.16 -15.47 18.78
CA ALA A 607 10.23 -14.51 19.04
C ALA A 607 10.74 -13.92 17.71
N TYR A 608 10.68 -12.60 17.60
CA TYR A 608 11.22 -11.89 16.44
C TYR A 608 12.73 -11.73 16.59
N VAL A 609 13.51 -12.49 15.83
CA VAL A 609 14.98 -12.52 15.91
C VAL A 609 15.62 -12.30 14.55
N LEU A 610 16.73 -11.56 14.52
CA LEU A 610 17.54 -11.36 13.32
C LEU A 610 18.66 -12.43 13.26
N PRO A 611 19.11 -12.84 12.07
CA PRO A 611 18.72 -12.30 10.74
C PRO A 611 17.45 -12.91 10.16
N GLN A 612 16.83 -13.91 10.76
CA GLN A 612 15.70 -14.66 10.23
C GLN A 612 14.57 -13.74 9.74
N TYR A 613 14.13 -12.82 10.58
CA TYR A 613 13.00 -11.93 10.26
C TYR A 613 13.38 -10.65 9.51
N LEU A 614 14.63 -10.57 9.00
CA LEU A 614 15.02 -9.43 8.17
C LEU A 614 14.22 -9.40 6.85
N TYR A 615 13.90 -10.59 6.31
CA TYR A 615 13.06 -10.74 5.14
C TYR A 615 12.01 -11.82 5.37
N TYR A 616 10.92 -11.76 4.62
CA TYR A 616 9.95 -12.85 4.60
C TYR A 616 10.56 -14.11 3.99
N PRO A 617 10.12 -15.32 4.38
CA PRO A 617 10.53 -16.54 3.71
C PRO A 617 10.06 -16.52 2.24
N ILE A 618 10.89 -17.06 1.35
CA ILE A 618 10.46 -17.34 -0.01
C ILE A 618 9.43 -18.47 0.06
N PRO A 619 8.26 -18.31 -0.59
CA PRO A 619 7.19 -19.31 -0.48
C PRO A 619 7.66 -20.71 -0.94
N SER A 620 7.34 -21.73 -0.20
CA SER A 620 7.78 -23.10 -0.44
C SER A 620 7.40 -23.59 -1.85
N VAL A 621 6.18 -23.29 -2.28
CA VAL A 621 5.69 -23.65 -3.62
C VAL A 621 6.52 -22.98 -4.74
N GLN A 622 7.04 -21.77 -4.50
CA GLN A 622 7.86 -21.08 -5.50
C GLN A 622 9.25 -21.71 -5.61
N ILE A 623 9.83 -22.18 -4.50
CA ILE A 623 11.07 -22.94 -4.50
C ILE A 623 10.88 -24.23 -5.31
N GLU A 624 9.81 -24.98 -5.06
CA GLU A 624 9.49 -26.20 -5.81
C GLU A 624 9.29 -25.95 -7.31
N LEU A 625 8.54 -24.92 -7.67
CA LEU A 625 8.29 -24.54 -9.08
C LEU A 625 9.55 -24.05 -9.79
N SER A 626 10.55 -23.58 -9.05
CA SER A 626 11.83 -23.13 -9.61
C SER A 626 12.76 -24.28 -10.00
N ARG A 627 12.45 -25.51 -9.59
CA ARG A 627 13.34 -26.67 -9.73
C ARG A 627 13.62 -27.03 -11.18
N VAL A 628 14.91 -27.29 -11.45
CA VAL A 628 15.39 -27.84 -12.73
C VAL A 628 16.19 -29.11 -12.44
N GLY A 629 15.65 -30.25 -12.85
CA GLY A 629 16.19 -31.56 -12.45
C GLY A 629 16.07 -31.75 -10.94
N THR A 630 17.16 -31.82 -10.23
CA THR A 630 17.20 -31.96 -8.76
C THR A 630 17.62 -30.66 -8.05
N GLU A 631 17.88 -29.58 -8.80
CA GLU A 631 18.37 -28.31 -8.28
C GLU A 631 17.21 -27.31 -8.11
N ASP A 632 16.99 -26.84 -6.89
CA ASP A 632 16.13 -25.68 -6.63
C ASP A 632 16.86 -24.40 -7.07
N ARG A 633 16.23 -23.62 -7.93
CA ARG A 633 16.79 -22.35 -8.43
C ARG A 633 16.59 -21.21 -7.44
N LEU A 634 15.49 -21.24 -6.69
CA LEU A 634 15.27 -20.31 -5.59
C LEU A 634 15.79 -20.95 -4.30
N VAL A 635 16.62 -20.20 -3.59
CA VAL A 635 17.20 -20.58 -2.31
C VAL A 635 16.56 -19.74 -1.21
N GLN A 636 16.17 -20.39 -0.12
CA GLN A 636 15.50 -19.75 1.00
C GLN A 636 16.36 -18.67 1.68
N ASN A 637 15.69 -17.67 2.24
CA ASN A 637 16.34 -16.64 3.05
C ASN A 637 16.95 -17.23 4.34
N PRO A 638 18.04 -16.65 4.86
CA PRO A 638 18.71 -17.16 6.07
C PRO A 638 17.78 -17.31 7.26
N GLY A 639 17.78 -18.49 7.87
CA GLY A 639 17.00 -18.79 9.07
C GLY A 639 15.63 -19.42 8.82
N TRP A 640 15.24 -19.54 7.56
CA TRP A 640 13.99 -20.18 7.15
C TRP A 640 14.18 -21.58 6.57
#